data_aabb08acb9768cebcc298444aff25e82
#
_entry.id   aabb08acb9768cebcc298444aff25e82
#
_cell.length_a   1.000
_cell.length_b   1.000
_cell.length_c   1.000
_cell.angle_alpha   90.00
_cell.angle_beta   90.00
_cell.angle_gamma   90.00
#
_symmetry.space_group_name_H-M   'P 1'
#
loop_
_entity.id
_entity.type
_entity.pdbx_description
1 polymer ?
#
loop_
_entity_poly.entity_id
_entity_poly.type
_entity_poly.pdbx_seq_one_letter_code
_entity_poly.pdbx_strand_id
1 'polypeptide(L)'
;MPCSWSVNNEDMKKILYTLLLLSPMALLAQAPPQWNSAEIGLRMKKLGVLGSVLYMAAHPDDENTRLLAYMSKEKLYRTGYLSITRGDGGQNLIGDEQGIELGMIRTQELLAARRIDGAEQFFTRAFDFGFSKSTDEALKLWGHEKILSDAVWVIRKFRPDVIITRFPPDSRAGHGHHSASAVIAAEAFKAAADPTRFPEQLTQGVTVWQAKRLMWNTFNFGTTNTTGENQFKVEVGVFQPLLGKSYGEIAADSRSQHKSQGFGVPAQRGSALEYFQPTQGDAPVNDLLDGVNTGWDKLDGAKGIGEQVQNLIRDYDYAHPDRSVKGLVKLHQDISSLPEGYWRTQKLREVLQLIEQCSGLFLEAWTPQEYAVQDDSLKVNFFANDRSAVNASLKRITLEYMDTTMDQVLAVNKNIAFLQTLHVTPTKAISQPYWLVEKMDGASFTVADQHLIGMPENAAAYMASFYVVIEGMSFRFDKPVQYKHTDPVKGEIYQPLAVIPPLSVNTSPAVLLFRKGKKETHSALFTGTAYTTIPPSNTILHYRSTSLSGSVVEDTLLQLTKGTSHTWALPINGKGLGEGKETVTGSVEYKNVHQNQTDYLALAQINYDHIPSIRYFYSDGVTLLNIDMATAGKKIGYIKGAGDKVPEALEQMGYSVSFLGEKDMTVASLSQFDAIVTGVRAYNVLPWLASAYDVLMGYVSGGGNLVVQYNTVTFGPSPKMLVGPYDFTLTRNRVTDETAMVNFTDPTDPILNWPNEITAADFDGWVQERGIYFAGSPAAQYRMPLSMKDPNEQEDKGSLIVASHGKGRFIYTGLVFFRELPAGVGGAYRLFANLVSNPNAKINGTK
;
A
#
# COMPACT_ATOMS: atom_id res chain seq x y z
N MET A 1 57.12 -33.04 -0.64
CA MET A 1 56.82 -31.83 -1.46
C MET A 1 55.44 -31.31 -1.10
N PRO A 2 55.29 -30.17 -0.48
CA PRO A 2 53.99 -29.60 -0.19
C PRO A 2 53.54 -28.74 -1.37
N CYS A 3 52.37 -29.05 -1.96
CA CYS A 3 51.67 -28.21 -2.94
C CYS A 3 51.10 -26.96 -2.24
N SER A 4 51.68 -25.81 -2.53
CA SER A 4 51.13 -24.51 -2.16
C SER A 4 50.09 -24.11 -3.20
N TRP A 5 48.84 -24.07 -2.80
CA TRP A 5 47.74 -23.44 -3.58
C TRP A 5 47.76 -21.94 -3.32
N SER A 6 48.23 -21.17 -4.26
CA SER A 6 48.08 -19.69 -4.24
C SER A 6 46.74 -19.33 -4.85
N VAL A 7 45.79 -18.93 -4.03
CA VAL A 7 44.51 -18.35 -4.48
C VAL A 7 44.79 -16.93 -4.97
N ASN A 8 44.45 -16.65 -6.22
CA ASN A 8 44.69 -15.36 -6.87
C ASN A 8 43.78 -14.28 -6.26
N ASN A 9 44.35 -13.07 -6.07
CA ASN A 9 43.64 -11.94 -5.44
C ASN A 9 42.34 -11.51 -6.16
N GLU A 10 42.21 -11.84 -7.45
CA GLU A 10 41.01 -11.62 -8.25
C GLU A 10 39.88 -12.59 -7.90
N ASP A 11 40.23 -13.84 -7.59
CA ASP A 11 39.23 -14.86 -7.19
C ASP A 11 38.73 -14.64 -5.75
N MET A 12 39.60 -14.13 -4.87
CA MET A 12 39.16 -13.69 -3.53
C MET A 12 38.23 -12.49 -3.59
N LYS A 13 38.45 -11.55 -4.50
CA LYS A 13 37.49 -10.42 -4.69
C LYS A 13 36.14 -10.90 -5.23
N LYS A 14 36.15 -11.85 -6.18
CA LYS A 14 34.88 -12.43 -6.69
C LYS A 14 34.12 -13.21 -5.62
N ILE A 15 34.81 -13.96 -4.78
CA ILE A 15 34.20 -14.68 -3.63
C ILE A 15 33.70 -13.69 -2.59
N LEU A 16 34.41 -12.59 -2.35
CA LEU A 16 33.99 -11.54 -1.40
C LEU A 16 32.78 -10.75 -1.94
N TYR A 17 32.71 -10.47 -3.26
CA TYR A 17 31.54 -9.84 -3.90
C TYR A 17 30.34 -10.79 -3.96
N THR A 18 30.52 -12.09 -4.10
CA THR A 18 29.44 -13.08 -4.07
C THR A 18 28.92 -13.32 -2.65
N LEU A 19 29.74 -13.18 -1.61
CA LEU A 19 29.35 -13.24 -0.21
C LEU A 19 28.68 -11.95 0.32
N LEU A 20 28.91 -10.80 -0.32
CA LEU A 20 28.25 -9.54 0.04
C LEU A 20 26.83 -9.41 -0.54
N LEU A 21 26.43 -10.30 -1.46
CA LEU A 21 25.07 -10.36 -2.02
C LEU A 21 24.14 -11.33 -1.29
N LEU A 22 24.61 -12.01 -0.23
CA LEU A 22 23.85 -12.90 0.62
C LEU A 22 23.68 -12.30 2.02
N SER A 23 23.18 -11.08 2.13
CA SER A 23 22.51 -10.70 3.38
C SER A 23 21.17 -11.45 3.41
N PRO A 24 20.87 -12.23 4.46
CA PRO A 24 19.54 -12.79 4.62
C PRO A 24 18.57 -11.62 4.80
N MET A 25 17.83 -11.24 3.76
CA MET A 25 16.61 -10.48 3.93
C MET A 25 15.73 -11.34 4.82
N ALA A 26 15.54 -10.92 6.06
CA ALA A 26 14.58 -11.53 6.96
C ALA A 26 13.20 -11.38 6.30
N LEU A 27 12.76 -12.43 5.63
CA LEU A 27 11.42 -12.57 5.09
C LEU A 27 10.47 -12.56 6.28
N LEU A 28 9.74 -11.48 6.41
CA LEU A 28 8.64 -11.38 7.35
C LEU A 28 7.43 -12.16 6.82
N ALA A 29 7.58 -13.48 6.71
CA ALA A 29 6.43 -14.35 6.65
C ALA A 29 5.59 -14.09 7.89
N GLN A 30 4.26 -14.03 7.75
CA GLN A 30 3.36 -13.78 8.88
C GLN A 30 3.18 -15.04 9.75
N ALA A 31 4.29 -15.59 10.22
CA ALA A 31 4.25 -16.69 11.20
C ALA A 31 3.50 -16.25 12.47
N PRO A 32 2.85 -17.18 13.17
CA PRO A 32 2.25 -16.88 14.47
C PRO A 32 3.25 -16.15 15.38
N PRO A 33 2.86 -15.08 16.08
CA PRO A 33 3.79 -14.30 16.90
C PRO A 33 4.37 -15.18 18.01
N GLN A 34 5.68 -15.24 18.11
CA GLN A 34 6.43 -15.92 19.17
C GLN A 34 7.32 -14.88 19.85
N TRP A 35 7.07 -14.63 21.13
CA TRP A 35 7.85 -13.64 21.87
C TRP A 35 9.03 -14.32 22.56
N ASN A 36 10.19 -13.70 22.44
CA ASN A 36 11.31 -14.07 23.29
C ASN A 36 11.07 -13.59 24.74
N SER A 37 11.87 -14.09 25.66
CA SER A 37 11.68 -13.80 27.08
C SER A 37 11.81 -12.30 27.42
N ALA A 38 12.62 -11.54 26.69
CA ALA A 38 12.75 -10.11 26.91
C ALA A 38 11.48 -9.34 26.45
N GLU A 39 10.88 -9.74 25.32
CA GLU A 39 9.60 -9.20 24.86
C GLU A 39 8.47 -9.53 25.83
N ILE A 40 8.43 -10.77 26.36
CA ILE A 40 7.48 -11.17 27.43
C ILE A 40 7.66 -10.26 28.64
N GLY A 41 8.91 -10.04 29.09
CA GLY A 41 9.21 -9.16 30.23
C GLY A 41 8.74 -7.72 30.01
N LEU A 42 8.90 -7.15 28.80
CA LEU A 42 8.37 -5.82 28.47
C LEU A 42 6.83 -5.78 28.48
N ARG A 43 6.18 -6.82 27.94
CA ARG A 43 4.72 -6.89 27.95
C ARG A 43 4.16 -7.17 29.35
N MET A 44 4.91 -7.86 30.20
CA MET A 44 4.58 -7.99 31.63
C MET A 44 4.56 -6.60 32.30
N LYS A 45 5.60 -5.77 32.04
CA LYS A 45 5.64 -4.38 32.53
C LYS A 45 4.48 -3.54 32.02
N LYS A 46 4.07 -3.75 30.73
CA LYS A 46 2.94 -3.06 30.12
C LYS A 46 1.61 -3.30 30.84
N LEU A 47 1.43 -4.44 31.52
CA LEU A 47 0.24 -4.67 32.34
C LEU A 47 0.04 -3.60 33.41
N GLY A 48 1.13 -2.99 33.89
CA GLY A 48 1.08 -1.91 34.91
C GLY A 48 0.66 -0.55 34.38
N VAL A 49 0.54 -0.38 33.06
CA VAL A 49 0.33 0.94 32.44
C VAL A 49 -1.03 0.99 31.74
N LEU A 50 -1.92 1.87 32.20
CA LEU A 50 -3.26 2.10 31.67
C LEU A 50 -3.33 3.49 31.02
N GLY A 51 -2.39 3.83 30.16
CA GLY A 51 -2.33 5.07 29.41
C GLY A 51 -2.35 4.82 27.90
N SER A 52 -2.87 5.78 27.13
CA SER A 52 -3.06 5.65 25.69
C SER A 52 -2.72 6.92 24.93
N VAL A 53 -2.10 6.77 23.75
CA VAL A 53 -1.73 7.87 22.86
C VAL A 53 -2.13 7.52 21.42
N LEU A 54 -2.79 8.48 20.75
CA LEU A 54 -3.15 8.37 19.33
C LEU A 54 -2.37 9.40 18.53
N TYR A 55 -1.57 8.95 17.59
CA TYR A 55 -0.89 9.79 16.62
C TYR A 55 -1.75 9.92 15.36
N MET A 56 -1.87 11.13 14.78
CA MET A 56 -2.70 11.39 13.61
C MET A 56 -1.91 12.14 12.54
N ALA A 57 -1.97 11.65 11.30
CA ALA A 57 -1.42 12.31 10.13
C ALA A 57 -2.16 11.92 8.85
N ALA A 58 -1.75 12.44 7.69
CA ALA A 58 -2.50 12.30 6.45
C ALA A 58 -2.29 10.96 5.74
N HIS A 59 -1.03 10.47 5.68
CA HIS A 59 -0.67 9.32 4.83
C HIS A 59 0.10 8.25 5.60
N PRO A 60 0.15 7.00 5.08
CA PRO A 60 1.18 6.04 5.45
C PRO A 60 2.56 6.63 5.20
N ASP A 61 3.47 6.63 6.20
CA ASP A 61 4.81 7.23 6.21
C ASP A 61 4.93 8.64 6.84
N ASP A 62 3.85 9.32 7.14
CA ASP A 62 3.89 10.61 7.85
C ASP A 62 4.18 10.45 9.35
N GLU A 63 3.98 9.26 9.89
CA GLU A 63 4.17 9.00 11.30
C GLU A 63 5.63 9.18 11.74
N ASN A 64 5.80 9.68 12.95
CA ASN A 64 7.10 9.68 13.63
C ASN A 64 7.37 8.30 14.25
N THR A 65 7.99 7.40 13.46
CA THR A 65 8.23 6.01 13.86
C THR A 65 9.06 5.89 15.13
N ARG A 66 9.98 6.85 15.41
CA ARG A 66 10.78 6.88 16.62
C ARG A 66 9.93 7.20 17.85
N LEU A 67 9.07 8.18 17.74
CA LEU A 67 8.15 8.54 18.82
C LEU A 67 7.15 7.39 19.07
N LEU A 68 6.59 6.77 18.03
CA LEU A 68 5.69 5.63 18.19
C LEU A 68 6.36 4.47 18.92
N ALA A 69 7.58 4.09 18.50
CA ALA A 69 8.37 3.05 19.14
C ALA A 69 8.68 3.37 20.61
N TYR A 70 9.06 4.62 20.91
CA TYR A 70 9.31 5.09 22.28
C TYR A 70 8.06 5.00 23.14
N MET A 71 6.92 5.52 22.68
CA MET A 71 5.67 5.46 23.44
C MET A 71 5.19 4.04 23.69
N SER A 72 5.29 3.15 22.68
CA SER A 72 4.77 1.78 22.78
C SER A 72 5.68 0.83 23.57
N LYS A 73 7.02 1.01 23.51
CA LYS A 73 8.00 0.05 24.04
C LYS A 73 8.83 0.59 25.20
N GLU A 74 9.00 1.94 25.36
CA GLU A 74 9.62 2.53 26.55
C GLU A 74 8.56 2.93 27.57
N LYS A 75 7.62 3.77 27.15
CA LYS A 75 6.53 4.24 28.01
C LYS A 75 5.45 3.20 28.23
N LEU A 76 5.41 2.18 27.39
CA LEU A 76 4.46 1.06 27.41
C LEU A 76 2.99 1.51 27.29
N TYR A 77 2.75 2.70 26.76
CA TYR A 77 1.42 3.19 26.47
C TYR A 77 0.76 2.36 25.35
N ARG A 78 -0.56 2.22 25.41
CA ARG A 78 -1.32 1.81 24.25
C ARG A 78 -1.20 2.90 23.19
N THR A 79 -0.45 2.63 22.13
CA THR A 79 -0.13 3.61 21.11
C THR A 79 -0.85 3.25 19.81
N GLY A 80 -1.51 4.22 19.17
CA GLY A 80 -2.19 4.06 17.88
C GLY A 80 -1.72 5.10 16.88
N TYR A 81 -1.80 4.75 15.59
CA TYR A 81 -1.64 5.69 14.50
C TYR A 81 -2.93 5.70 13.66
N LEU A 82 -3.53 6.87 13.48
CA LEU A 82 -4.62 7.11 12.54
C LEU A 82 -4.05 7.83 11.32
N SER A 83 -3.95 7.12 10.21
CA SER A 83 -3.70 7.69 8.90
C SER A 83 -5.02 8.10 8.27
N ILE A 84 -5.16 9.34 7.79
CA ILE A 84 -6.41 9.81 7.18
C ILE A 84 -6.68 9.03 5.90
N THR A 85 -5.66 8.83 5.06
CA THR A 85 -5.76 8.07 3.78
C THR A 85 -4.93 6.80 3.81
N ARG A 86 -5.09 5.96 2.78
CA ARG A 86 -4.23 4.78 2.53
C ARG A 86 -3.03 5.10 1.62
N GLY A 87 -2.93 6.35 1.13
CA GLY A 87 -1.81 6.79 0.31
C GLY A 87 -1.92 6.39 -1.17
N ASP A 88 -3.14 6.23 -1.67
CA ASP A 88 -3.47 5.78 -3.02
C ASP A 88 -2.94 6.73 -4.11
N GLY A 89 -2.91 8.05 -3.84
CA GLY A 89 -2.49 9.09 -4.78
C GLY A 89 -0.97 9.28 -4.89
N GLY A 90 -0.19 8.51 -4.15
CA GLY A 90 1.26 8.57 -4.15
C GLY A 90 1.91 8.10 -5.46
N GLN A 91 3.24 7.99 -5.42
CA GLN A 91 4.04 7.44 -6.51
C GLN A 91 4.69 6.14 -6.03
N ASN A 92 4.72 5.12 -6.89
CA ASN A 92 5.38 3.85 -6.59
C ASN A 92 6.82 3.85 -7.13
N LEU A 93 7.79 3.44 -6.29
CA LEU A 93 9.20 3.32 -6.68
C LEU A 93 9.62 1.89 -7.03
N ILE A 94 8.79 0.92 -6.68
CA ILE A 94 9.14 -0.50 -6.78
C ILE A 94 8.29 -1.27 -7.78
N GLY A 95 7.28 -0.60 -8.38
CA GLY A 95 6.36 -1.20 -9.35
C GLY A 95 5.56 -0.16 -10.13
N ASP A 96 4.62 -0.63 -10.92
CA ASP A 96 3.74 0.19 -11.78
C ASP A 96 2.33 0.36 -11.19
N GLU A 97 2.07 -0.19 -10.00
CA GLU A 97 0.79 -0.06 -9.32
C GLU A 97 0.52 1.38 -8.91
N GLN A 98 -0.70 1.84 -9.14
CA GLN A 98 -1.19 3.18 -8.86
C GLN A 98 -2.60 3.11 -8.26
N GLY A 99 -3.04 4.24 -7.68
CA GLY A 99 -4.39 4.33 -7.12
C GLY A 99 -4.62 3.29 -6.03
N ILE A 100 -5.73 2.59 -6.09
CA ILE A 100 -6.16 1.58 -5.11
C ILE A 100 -5.09 0.52 -4.85
N GLU A 101 -4.38 0.08 -5.89
CA GLU A 101 -3.31 -0.93 -5.76
C GLU A 101 -2.16 -0.40 -4.91
N LEU A 102 -1.72 0.82 -5.17
CA LEU A 102 -0.70 1.47 -4.36
C LEU A 102 -1.17 1.69 -2.92
N GLY A 103 -2.42 2.09 -2.71
CA GLY A 103 -3.02 2.23 -1.37
C GLY A 103 -3.00 0.93 -0.58
N MET A 104 -3.25 -0.21 -1.23
CA MET A 104 -3.15 -1.53 -0.61
C MET A 104 -1.70 -1.91 -0.27
N ILE A 105 -0.74 -1.64 -1.15
CA ILE A 105 0.69 -1.85 -0.88
C ILE A 105 1.11 -1.03 0.33
N ARG A 106 0.83 0.28 0.34
CA ARG A 106 1.17 1.19 1.43
C ARG A 106 0.48 0.83 2.74
N THR A 107 -0.75 0.30 2.68
CA THR A 107 -1.43 -0.26 3.86
C THR A 107 -0.62 -1.41 4.46
N GLN A 108 -0.15 -2.36 3.65
CA GLN A 108 0.62 -3.50 4.14
C GLN A 108 2.03 -3.10 4.60
N GLU A 109 2.67 -2.14 3.95
CA GLU A 109 3.92 -1.53 4.40
C GLU A 109 3.78 -0.88 5.77
N LEU A 110 2.69 -0.13 5.96
CA LEU A 110 2.38 0.51 7.25
C LEU A 110 2.11 -0.52 8.35
N LEU A 111 1.40 -1.61 8.05
CA LEU A 111 1.20 -2.71 8.99
C LEU A 111 2.53 -3.42 9.32
N ALA A 112 3.45 -3.54 8.36
CA ALA A 112 4.79 -4.06 8.61
C ALA A 112 5.58 -3.13 9.55
N ALA A 113 5.48 -1.81 9.37
CA ALA A 113 6.05 -0.80 10.26
C ALA A 113 5.47 -0.91 11.69
N ARG A 114 4.14 -1.07 11.84
CA ARG A 114 3.45 -1.26 13.14
C ARG A 114 3.91 -2.51 13.88
N ARG A 115 4.19 -3.60 13.18
CA ARG A 115 4.77 -4.81 13.82
C ARG A 115 6.13 -4.54 14.47
N ILE A 116 6.90 -3.62 13.90
CA ILE A 116 8.23 -3.25 14.40
C ILE A 116 8.14 -2.25 15.56
N ASP A 117 7.40 -1.16 15.41
CA ASP A 117 7.31 -0.12 16.44
C ASP A 117 6.29 -0.40 17.55
N GLY A 118 5.33 -1.30 17.31
CA GLY A 118 4.37 -1.78 18.31
C GLY A 118 3.12 -0.92 18.48
N ALA A 119 2.86 0.04 17.59
CA ALA A 119 1.62 0.80 17.58
C ALA A 119 0.50 0.05 16.83
N GLU A 120 -0.76 0.36 17.15
CA GLU A 120 -1.95 -0.09 16.43
C GLU A 120 -2.21 0.83 15.22
N GLN A 121 -2.80 0.30 14.14
CA GLN A 121 -3.08 1.05 12.92
C GLN A 121 -4.58 1.28 12.73
N PHE A 122 -4.93 2.52 12.31
CA PHE A 122 -6.28 2.92 11.94
C PHE A 122 -6.27 3.73 10.65
N PHE A 123 -7.39 3.70 9.89
CA PHE A 123 -7.61 4.49 8.69
C PHE A 123 -9.00 5.11 8.71
N THR A 124 -9.17 6.26 8.06
CA THR A 124 -10.50 6.77 7.69
C THR A 124 -10.93 6.21 6.33
N ARG A 125 -12.10 6.63 5.85
CA ARG A 125 -12.59 6.34 4.50
C ARG A 125 -12.03 7.28 3.41
N ALA A 126 -11.16 8.23 3.74
CA ALA A 126 -10.62 9.16 2.76
C ALA A 126 -9.73 8.42 1.74
N PHE A 127 -9.95 8.70 0.47
CA PHE A 127 -9.09 8.29 -0.63
C PHE A 127 -8.00 9.35 -0.86
N ASP A 128 -6.77 8.94 -1.05
CA ASP A 128 -5.70 9.84 -1.44
C ASP A 128 -5.80 10.13 -2.93
N PHE A 129 -6.30 11.30 -3.28
CA PHE A 129 -6.47 11.74 -4.66
C PHE A 129 -5.21 12.41 -5.26
N GLY A 130 -4.07 12.34 -4.57
CA GLY A 130 -2.81 12.93 -4.98
C GLY A 130 -2.48 14.21 -4.22
N PHE A 131 -1.69 15.09 -4.81
CA PHE A 131 -1.25 16.31 -4.13
C PHE A 131 -2.35 17.36 -4.10
N SER A 132 -2.75 17.81 -2.92
CA SER A 132 -3.63 18.96 -2.72
C SER A 132 -2.83 20.19 -2.29
N LYS A 133 -3.21 21.37 -2.80
CA LYS A 133 -2.53 22.64 -2.51
C LYS A 133 -3.13 23.40 -1.32
N SER A 134 -4.34 23.06 -0.91
CA SER A 134 -5.02 23.72 0.21
C SER A 134 -5.76 22.75 1.10
N THR A 135 -5.93 23.17 2.37
CA THR A 135 -6.75 22.48 3.35
C THR A 135 -8.21 22.33 2.89
N ASP A 136 -8.77 23.41 2.35
CA ASP A 136 -10.17 23.46 1.92
C ASP A 136 -10.45 22.48 0.76
N GLU A 137 -9.52 22.36 -0.17
CA GLU A 137 -9.59 21.39 -1.26
C GLU A 137 -9.67 19.96 -0.71
N ALA A 138 -8.75 19.60 0.17
CA ALA A 138 -8.71 18.27 0.76
C ALA A 138 -9.99 17.95 1.53
N LEU A 139 -10.45 18.84 2.42
CA LEU A 139 -11.66 18.66 3.20
C LEU A 139 -12.91 18.55 2.32
N LYS A 140 -12.99 19.36 1.27
CA LYS A 140 -14.12 19.37 0.33
C LYS A 140 -14.20 18.04 -0.43
N LEU A 141 -13.08 17.57 -1.00
CA LEU A 141 -13.04 16.35 -1.81
C LEU A 141 -13.27 15.09 -0.96
N TRP A 142 -12.73 15.02 0.25
CA TRP A 142 -12.96 13.91 1.17
C TRP A 142 -14.39 13.85 1.74
N GLY A 143 -15.09 15.01 1.75
CA GLY A 143 -16.34 15.16 2.49
C GLY A 143 -16.06 15.36 3.99
N HIS A 144 -15.81 16.62 4.39
CA HIS A 144 -15.33 17.05 5.71
C HIS A 144 -16.03 16.33 6.88
N GLU A 145 -17.38 16.41 6.96
CA GLU A 145 -18.15 15.77 8.04
C GLU A 145 -18.03 14.23 8.06
N LYS A 146 -17.87 13.61 6.89
CA LYS A 146 -17.66 12.15 6.78
C LYS A 146 -16.36 11.73 7.44
N ILE A 147 -15.27 12.41 7.13
CA ILE A 147 -13.94 12.08 7.66
C ILE A 147 -13.78 12.51 9.11
N LEU A 148 -14.41 13.61 9.50
CA LEU A 148 -14.53 13.99 10.91
C LEU A 148 -15.27 12.91 11.73
N SER A 149 -16.38 12.39 11.22
CA SER A 149 -17.09 11.27 11.84
C SER A 149 -16.19 10.03 12.03
N ASP A 150 -15.38 9.69 11.05
CA ASP A 150 -14.45 8.55 11.14
C ASP A 150 -13.39 8.77 12.23
N ALA A 151 -12.80 9.96 12.28
CA ALA A 151 -11.82 10.31 13.30
C ALA A 151 -12.45 10.28 14.72
N VAL A 152 -13.66 10.79 14.87
CA VAL A 152 -14.43 10.73 16.13
C VAL A 152 -14.71 9.29 16.52
N TRP A 153 -15.10 8.43 15.57
CA TRP A 153 -15.32 7.01 15.81
C TRP A 153 -14.07 6.32 16.35
N VAL A 154 -12.92 6.56 15.71
CA VAL A 154 -11.63 5.99 16.15
C VAL A 154 -11.27 6.50 17.55
N ILE A 155 -11.44 7.79 17.84
CA ILE A 155 -11.17 8.35 19.16
C ILE A 155 -12.08 7.72 20.23
N ARG A 156 -13.38 7.61 19.98
CA ARG A 156 -14.35 6.97 20.91
C ARG A 156 -14.03 5.49 21.15
N LYS A 157 -13.58 4.78 20.12
CA LYS A 157 -13.21 3.35 20.19
C LYS A 157 -11.85 3.11 20.85
N PHE A 158 -10.85 3.92 20.52
CA PHE A 158 -9.47 3.79 21.02
C PHE A 158 -9.28 4.44 22.40
N ARG A 159 -10.00 5.52 22.69
CA ARG A 159 -9.95 6.31 23.94
C ARG A 159 -8.55 6.83 24.27
N PRO A 160 -7.94 7.66 23.43
CA PRO A 160 -6.62 8.21 23.69
C PRO A 160 -6.66 9.23 24.84
N ASP A 161 -5.72 9.10 25.77
CA ASP A 161 -5.49 10.14 26.79
C ASP A 161 -4.85 11.39 26.17
N VAL A 162 -3.97 11.19 25.20
CA VAL A 162 -3.30 12.24 24.43
C VAL A 162 -3.43 11.97 22.94
N ILE A 163 -3.75 13.01 22.18
CA ILE A 163 -3.72 12.98 20.72
C ILE A 163 -2.52 13.82 20.26
N ILE A 164 -1.79 13.32 19.26
CA ILE A 164 -0.62 14.01 18.69
C ILE A 164 -0.84 14.14 17.17
N THR A 165 -0.67 15.36 16.64
CA THR A 165 -0.66 15.59 15.20
C THR A 165 0.77 15.71 14.67
N ARG A 166 1.00 15.24 13.43
CA ARG A 166 2.28 15.45 12.75
C ARG A 166 2.40 16.85 12.20
N PHE A 167 1.34 17.42 11.68
CA PHE A 167 1.34 18.67 10.94
C PHE A 167 0.58 19.78 11.64
N PRO A 168 0.89 21.05 11.34
CA PRO A 168 0.06 22.18 11.73
C PRO A 168 -1.14 22.34 10.79
N PRO A 169 -2.19 23.08 11.21
CA PRO A 169 -3.39 23.31 10.39
C PRO A 169 -3.23 24.46 9.37
N ASP A 170 -2.01 24.69 8.87
CA ASP A 170 -1.70 25.81 7.98
C ASP A 170 -0.66 25.44 6.93
N SER A 171 -0.25 26.41 6.11
CA SER A 171 0.65 26.22 4.95
C SER A 171 2.05 25.68 5.32
N ARG A 172 2.47 25.77 6.58
CA ARG A 172 3.73 25.15 7.05
C ARG A 172 3.71 23.63 6.96
N ALA A 173 2.52 23.03 6.83
CA ALA A 173 2.34 21.62 6.56
C ALA A 173 2.83 21.20 5.15
N GLY A 174 2.95 22.16 4.22
CA GLY A 174 3.48 21.96 2.87
C GLY A 174 2.56 21.23 1.88
N HIS A 175 1.42 20.70 2.34
CA HIS A 175 0.46 19.89 1.56
C HIS A 175 -0.95 20.05 2.15
N GLY A 176 -1.98 20.15 1.31
CA GLY A 176 -3.35 20.31 1.78
C GLY A 176 -3.85 19.15 2.64
N HIS A 177 -3.55 17.91 2.28
CA HIS A 177 -3.87 16.73 3.10
C HIS A 177 -3.24 16.81 4.50
N HIS A 178 -1.98 17.26 4.58
CA HIS A 178 -1.28 17.40 5.85
C HIS A 178 -1.97 18.40 6.79
N SER A 179 -2.27 19.60 6.28
CA SER A 179 -2.97 20.60 7.09
C SER A 179 -4.41 20.20 7.41
N ALA A 180 -5.11 19.54 6.48
CA ALA A 180 -6.45 19.00 6.71
C ALA A 180 -6.47 17.93 7.81
N SER A 181 -5.46 17.06 7.88
CA SER A 181 -5.35 16.06 8.94
C SER A 181 -5.27 16.69 10.34
N ALA A 182 -4.57 17.82 10.46
CA ALA A 182 -4.48 18.59 11.71
C ALA A 182 -5.81 19.29 12.06
N VAL A 183 -6.53 19.82 11.08
CA VAL A 183 -7.88 20.39 11.27
C VAL A 183 -8.84 19.32 11.75
N ILE A 184 -8.91 18.18 11.10
CA ILE A 184 -9.75 17.04 11.50
C ILE A 184 -9.41 16.58 12.93
N ALA A 185 -8.13 16.49 13.29
CA ALA A 185 -7.72 16.13 14.65
C ALA A 185 -8.20 17.15 15.70
N ALA A 186 -8.10 18.45 15.40
CA ALA A 186 -8.51 19.53 16.30
C ALA A 186 -10.03 19.58 16.51
N GLU A 187 -10.80 19.29 15.48
CA GLU A 187 -12.27 19.19 15.54
C GLU A 187 -12.71 17.89 16.22
N ALA A 188 -12.09 16.76 15.87
CA ALA A 188 -12.39 15.46 16.44
C ALA A 188 -12.10 15.39 17.95
N PHE A 189 -11.05 16.10 18.43
CA PHE A 189 -10.75 16.24 19.86
C PHE A 189 -11.95 16.76 20.65
N LYS A 190 -12.68 17.73 20.11
CA LYS A 190 -13.87 18.31 20.75
C LYS A 190 -15.11 17.46 20.48
N ALA A 191 -15.31 17.06 19.23
CA ALA A 191 -16.50 16.34 18.80
C ALA A 191 -16.64 14.95 19.44
N ALA A 192 -15.52 14.27 19.75
CA ALA A 192 -15.56 12.97 20.41
C ALA A 192 -16.14 13.02 21.83
N ALA A 193 -16.01 14.15 22.52
CA ALA A 193 -16.56 14.40 23.85
C ALA A 193 -18.02 14.89 23.85
N ASP A 194 -18.50 15.36 22.72
CA ASP A 194 -19.85 15.91 22.58
C ASP A 194 -20.86 14.82 22.16
N PRO A 195 -21.84 14.48 23.01
CA PRO A 195 -22.82 13.46 22.67
C PRO A 195 -23.79 13.87 21.55
N THR A 196 -23.86 15.16 21.21
CA THR A 196 -24.69 15.67 20.11
C THR A 196 -24.01 15.54 18.74
N ARG A 197 -22.70 15.35 18.73
CA ARG A 197 -21.92 15.09 17.50
C ARG A 197 -21.88 13.59 17.23
N PHE A 198 -22.37 13.19 16.05
CA PHE A 198 -22.45 11.79 15.62
C PHE A 198 -23.10 10.86 16.66
N PRO A 199 -24.36 11.17 17.10
CA PRO A 199 -25.04 10.42 18.16
C PRO A 199 -25.32 8.97 17.76
N GLU A 200 -25.42 8.66 16.46
CA GLU A 200 -25.59 7.31 15.92
C GLU A 200 -24.44 6.38 16.31
N GLN A 201 -23.23 6.88 16.48
CA GLN A 201 -22.09 6.09 16.93
C GLN A 201 -22.26 5.56 18.35
N LEU A 202 -22.96 6.33 19.21
CA LEU A 202 -23.15 5.95 20.62
C LEU A 202 -24.07 4.74 20.76
N THR A 203 -24.87 4.44 19.74
CA THR A 203 -25.71 3.22 19.68
C THR A 203 -24.93 1.99 19.20
N GLN A 204 -23.67 2.18 18.76
CA GLN A 204 -22.82 1.14 18.22
C GLN A 204 -21.74 0.64 19.22
N GLY A 205 -21.98 0.79 20.51
CA GLY A 205 -21.14 0.24 21.58
C GLY A 205 -19.93 1.12 21.97
N VAL A 206 -19.87 2.37 21.53
CA VAL A 206 -18.90 3.36 22.02
C VAL A 206 -19.58 4.39 22.90
N THR A 207 -18.79 5.12 23.69
CA THR A 207 -19.24 6.25 24.50
C THR A 207 -18.43 7.49 24.15
N VAL A 208 -18.91 8.66 24.52
CA VAL A 208 -18.14 9.89 24.41
C VAL A 208 -16.77 9.75 25.08
N TRP A 209 -15.78 10.41 24.53
CA TRP A 209 -14.44 10.39 25.07
C TRP A 209 -13.76 11.75 24.94
N GLN A 210 -13.23 12.29 26.05
CA GLN A 210 -12.44 13.51 26.09
C GLN A 210 -10.98 13.16 26.34
N ALA A 211 -10.12 13.34 25.34
CA ALA A 211 -8.68 13.28 25.53
C ALA A 211 -8.21 14.46 26.41
N LYS A 212 -7.16 14.27 27.19
CA LYS A 212 -6.64 15.30 28.09
C LYS A 212 -6.05 16.49 27.32
N ARG A 213 -5.36 16.19 26.20
CA ARG A 213 -4.71 17.21 25.37
C ARG A 213 -4.52 16.78 23.94
N LEU A 214 -4.39 17.80 23.08
CA LEU A 214 -3.94 17.69 21.70
C LEU A 214 -2.60 18.41 21.56
N MET A 215 -1.60 17.69 21.02
CA MET A 215 -0.23 18.17 20.87
C MET A 215 0.16 18.15 19.38
N TRP A 216 0.84 19.18 18.92
CA TRP A 216 1.52 19.16 17.64
C TRP A 216 2.98 18.72 17.83
N ASN A 217 3.40 17.61 17.22
CA ASN A 217 4.79 17.19 17.14
C ASN A 217 5.50 18.02 16.07
N THR A 218 6.23 19.04 16.48
CA THR A 218 6.93 19.97 15.61
C THR A 218 8.19 19.31 15.02
N PHE A 219 8.68 19.84 13.91
CA PHE A 219 9.74 19.18 13.14
C PHE A 219 10.70 20.17 12.50
N ASN A 220 11.89 19.67 12.21
CA ASN A 220 12.87 20.34 11.36
C ASN A 220 13.14 19.44 10.15
N PHE A 221 12.62 19.82 8.97
CA PHE A 221 12.71 19.04 7.76
C PHE A 221 12.86 19.92 6.52
N GLY A 222 13.90 19.66 5.73
CA GLY A 222 14.20 20.45 4.54
C GLY A 222 14.49 21.91 4.89
N THR A 223 13.72 22.82 4.33
CA THR A 223 13.80 24.28 4.60
C THR A 223 12.86 24.73 5.72
N THR A 224 12.02 23.83 6.24
CA THR A 224 11.01 24.15 7.26
C THR A 224 11.48 23.70 8.63
N ASN A 225 11.69 24.66 9.53
CA ASN A 225 11.96 24.41 10.94
C ASN A 225 10.83 25.00 11.78
N THR A 226 10.12 24.13 12.50
CA THR A 226 9.02 24.53 13.41
C THR A 226 9.35 24.23 14.87
N THR A 227 10.57 23.74 15.17
CA THR A 227 11.04 23.48 16.53
C THR A 227 11.47 24.77 17.21
N GLY A 228 11.31 24.85 18.54
CA GLY A 228 11.71 26.00 19.35
C GLY A 228 12.10 25.63 20.78
N GLU A 229 12.97 26.43 21.38
CA GLU A 229 13.52 26.16 22.71
C GLU A 229 12.47 26.11 23.83
N ASN A 230 11.40 26.88 23.68
CA ASN A 230 10.33 26.98 24.68
C ASN A 230 9.24 25.87 24.52
N GLN A 231 9.40 24.97 23.57
CA GLN A 231 8.47 23.86 23.39
C GLN A 231 8.72 22.73 24.39
N PHE A 232 7.70 21.95 24.68
CA PHE A 232 7.85 20.74 25.48
C PHE A 232 8.72 19.73 24.72
N LYS A 233 9.68 19.13 25.42
CA LYS A 233 10.68 18.22 24.80
C LYS A 233 10.63 16.84 25.43
N VAL A 234 10.79 15.82 24.60
CA VAL A 234 10.92 14.42 25.05
C VAL A 234 12.20 13.84 24.45
N GLU A 235 13.07 13.30 25.29
CA GLU A 235 14.25 12.53 24.85
C GLU A 235 13.78 11.14 24.43
N VAL A 236 13.92 10.83 23.14
CA VAL A 236 13.48 9.57 22.52
C VAL A 236 14.63 8.75 21.92
N GLY A 237 15.89 9.23 22.05
CA GLY A 237 17.08 8.51 21.55
C GLY A 237 17.60 7.43 22.51
N VAL A 238 16.81 7.01 23.48
CA VAL A 238 17.19 6.09 24.55
C VAL A 238 17.49 4.69 24.01
N PHE A 239 18.49 4.02 24.60
CA PHE A 239 18.76 2.61 24.36
C PHE A 239 17.92 1.73 25.29
N GLN A 240 17.23 0.74 24.73
CA GLN A 240 16.43 -0.22 25.51
C GLN A 240 17.19 -1.57 25.64
N PRO A 241 17.77 -1.86 26.81
CA PRO A 241 18.61 -3.04 26.99
C PRO A 241 17.90 -4.35 26.70
N LEU A 242 16.61 -4.48 27.02
CA LEU A 242 15.83 -5.69 26.76
C LEU A 242 15.63 -5.96 25.25
N LEU A 243 15.62 -4.92 24.44
CA LEU A 243 15.50 -5.01 22.98
C LEU A 243 16.86 -5.04 22.28
N GLY A 244 17.95 -4.65 22.99
CA GLY A 244 19.29 -4.53 22.41
C GLY A 244 19.40 -3.43 21.35
N LYS A 245 18.44 -2.50 21.29
CA LYS A 245 18.32 -1.41 20.30
C LYS A 245 17.90 -0.11 20.93
N SER A 246 18.35 1.01 20.36
CA SER A 246 17.77 2.32 20.62
C SER A 246 16.47 2.53 19.83
N TYR A 247 15.66 3.50 20.23
CA TYR A 247 14.44 3.81 19.49
C TYR A 247 14.71 4.42 18.12
N GLY A 248 15.89 5.02 17.90
CA GLY A 248 16.34 5.45 16.59
C GLY A 248 16.64 4.27 15.64
N GLU A 249 17.14 3.15 16.16
CA GLU A 249 17.37 1.92 15.39
C GLU A 249 16.05 1.23 15.06
N ILE A 250 15.14 1.11 16.03
CA ILE A 250 13.80 0.54 15.81
C ILE A 250 13.02 1.40 14.79
N ALA A 251 13.13 2.73 14.89
CA ALA A 251 12.50 3.66 13.96
C ALA A 251 13.01 3.50 12.53
N ALA A 252 14.30 3.27 12.34
CA ALA A 252 14.86 3.05 11.01
C ALA A 252 14.35 1.75 10.40
N ASP A 253 14.28 0.67 11.19
CA ASP A 253 13.70 -0.61 10.76
C ASP A 253 12.22 -0.46 10.36
N SER A 254 11.44 0.28 11.17
CA SER A 254 10.02 0.56 10.92
C SER A 254 9.85 1.41 9.66
N ARG A 255 10.54 2.56 9.56
CA ARG A 255 10.42 3.46 8.40
C ARG A 255 10.86 2.81 7.10
N SER A 256 11.85 1.93 7.13
CA SER A 256 12.35 1.22 5.95
C SER A 256 11.38 0.17 5.40
N GLN A 257 10.22 -0.03 6.04
CA GLN A 257 9.14 -0.85 5.48
C GLN A 257 8.39 -0.13 4.36
N HIS A 258 8.40 1.21 4.33
CA HIS A 258 7.75 2.02 3.28
C HIS A 258 8.59 2.02 1.98
N LYS A 259 8.78 0.84 1.39
CA LYS A 259 9.65 0.64 0.22
C LYS A 259 9.08 1.26 -1.04
N SER A 260 7.76 1.21 -1.21
CA SER A 260 7.09 1.86 -2.34
C SER A 260 7.36 3.36 -2.40
N GLN A 261 7.65 4.00 -1.26
CA GLN A 261 7.96 5.42 -1.14
C GLN A 261 9.46 5.72 -1.09
N GLY A 262 10.33 4.69 -1.09
CA GLY A 262 11.78 4.85 -1.07
C GLY A 262 12.32 5.36 0.26
N PHE A 263 11.69 5.02 1.39
CA PHE A 263 12.06 5.47 2.72
C PHE A 263 13.04 4.54 3.46
N GLY A 264 13.96 3.89 2.76
CA GLY A 264 15.10 3.27 3.39
C GLY A 264 15.97 4.31 4.10
N VAL A 265 16.11 4.22 5.42
CA VAL A 265 16.85 5.22 6.23
C VAL A 265 17.89 4.56 7.11
N PRO A 266 19.05 5.23 7.33
CA PRO A 266 20.06 4.71 8.23
C PRO A 266 19.58 4.77 9.69
N ALA A 267 20.04 3.79 10.47
CA ALA A 267 19.80 3.76 11.91
C ALA A 267 20.51 4.92 12.62
N GLN A 268 19.76 5.64 13.44
CA GLN A 268 20.30 6.73 14.28
C GLN A 268 20.50 6.24 15.71
N ARG A 269 21.58 6.69 16.32
CA ARG A 269 21.97 6.36 17.70
C ARG A 269 22.29 7.65 18.47
N GLY A 270 22.16 7.58 19.78
CA GLY A 270 22.40 8.70 20.68
C GLY A 270 21.18 9.54 20.99
N SER A 271 21.37 10.65 21.71
CA SER A 271 20.30 11.55 22.13
C SER A 271 19.52 12.12 20.95
N ALA A 272 18.21 12.11 21.07
CA ALA A 272 17.30 12.64 20.06
C ALA A 272 16.06 13.24 20.74
N LEU A 273 15.87 14.54 20.55
CA LEU A 273 14.76 15.28 21.13
C LEU A 273 13.60 15.37 20.14
N GLU A 274 12.40 15.05 20.61
CA GLU A 274 11.15 15.38 19.94
C GLU A 274 10.53 16.59 20.61
N TYR A 275 9.96 17.48 19.81
CA TYR A 275 9.44 18.77 20.25
C TYR A 275 7.93 18.80 20.07
N PHE A 276 7.23 19.40 21.05
CA PHE A 276 5.77 19.44 21.05
C PHE A 276 5.25 20.82 21.41
N GLN A 277 4.21 21.22 20.72
CA GLN A 277 3.43 22.40 21.02
C GLN A 277 2.01 21.99 21.42
N PRO A 278 1.51 22.32 22.61
CA PRO A 278 0.12 22.10 22.98
C PRO A 278 -0.79 22.98 22.12
N THR A 279 -1.83 22.38 21.54
CA THR A 279 -2.81 23.08 20.71
C THR A 279 -4.19 23.14 21.39
N GLN A 280 -4.54 22.11 22.17
CA GLN A 280 -5.76 22.09 22.98
C GLN A 280 -5.49 21.31 24.29
N GLY A 281 -6.23 21.64 25.34
CA GLY A 281 -6.04 21.09 26.69
C GLY A 281 -4.84 21.66 27.41
N ASP A 282 -4.47 21.07 28.54
CA ASP A 282 -3.40 21.57 29.43
C ASP A 282 -2.02 21.21 28.84
N ALA A 283 -1.04 22.12 29.00
CA ALA A 283 0.34 21.82 28.61
C ALA A 283 0.96 20.79 29.58
N PRO A 284 1.72 19.81 29.06
CA PRO A 284 2.50 18.90 29.91
C PRO A 284 3.73 19.62 30.49
N VAL A 285 4.25 19.11 31.61
CA VAL A 285 5.45 19.67 32.30
C VAL A 285 6.61 18.68 32.25
N ASN A 286 6.36 17.40 32.61
CA ASN A 286 7.40 16.35 32.68
C ASN A 286 7.16 15.19 31.72
N ASP A 287 5.90 14.86 31.44
CA ASP A 287 5.51 13.72 30.59
C ASP A 287 4.28 14.08 29.75
N LEU A 288 4.17 13.50 28.55
CA LEU A 288 3.01 13.69 27.69
C LEU A 288 1.68 13.34 28.38
N LEU A 289 1.68 12.42 29.33
CA LEU A 289 0.52 12.00 30.09
C LEU A 289 0.40 12.68 31.48
N ASP A 290 1.11 13.77 31.72
CA ASP A 290 0.94 14.53 32.98
C ASP A 290 -0.53 14.82 33.27
N GLY A 291 -0.95 14.55 34.53
CA GLY A 291 -2.34 14.71 34.98
C GLY A 291 -3.29 13.60 34.49
N VAL A 292 -2.77 12.55 33.87
CA VAL A 292 -3.51 11.33 33.54
C VAL A 292 -3.14 10.25 34.54
N ASN A 293 -4.12 9.65 35.22
CA ASN A 293 -3.86 8.47 36.03
C ASN A 293 -3.67 7.25 35.11
N THR A 294 -2.46 6.69 35.08
CA THR A 294 -2.10 5.51 34.28
C THR A 294 -2.00 4.25 35.12
N GLY A 295 -2.37 4.28 36.40
CA GLY A 295 -2.34 3.15 37.31
C GLY A 295 -3.66 2.37 37.38
N TRP A 296 -3.61 1.23 38.04
CA TRP A 296 -4.79 0.38 38.28
C TRP A 296 -5.82 1.01 39.24
N ASP A 297 -5.39 1.91 40.10
CA ASP A 297 -6.22 2.63 41.05
C ASP A 297 -7.29 3.54 40.42
N LYS A 298 -7.17 3.79 39.09
CA LYS A 298 -8.25 4.49 38.37
C LYS A 298 -9.49 3.62 38.09
N LEU A 299 -9.43 2.33 38.33
CA LEU A 299 -10.53 1.40 38.08
C LEU A 299 -11.19 0.97 39.39
N ASP A 300 -12.52 1.07 39.46
CA ASP A 300 -13.29 0.63 40.58
C ASP A 300 -13.09 -0.87 40.82
N GLY A 301 -12.83 -1.24 42.07
CA GLY A 301 -12.60 -2.62 42.47
C GLY A 301 -11.22 -3.18 42.15
N ALA A 302 -10.31 -2.42 41.50
CA ALA A 302 -8.98 -2.90 41.11
C ALA A 302 -7.94 -2.78 42.24
N LYS A 303 -8.34 -2.51 43.46
CA LYS A 303 -7.42 -2.48 44.62
C LYS A 303 -6.71 -3.82 44.78
N GLY A 304 -5.37 -3.81 44.80
CA GLY A 304 -4.53 -5.01 44.86
C GLY A 304 -4.14 -5.60 43.50
N ILE A 305 -4.83 -5.31 42.40
CA ILE A 305 -4.41 -5.78 41.06
C ILE A 305 -3.07 -5.15 40.66
N GLY A 306 -2.90 -3.86 40.93
CA GLY A 306 -1.63 -3.18 40.69
C GLY A 306 -0.45 -3.84 41.44
N GLU A 307 -0.65 -4.24 42.68
CA GLU A 307 0.35 -4.97 43.46
C GLU A 307 0.66 -6.37 42.89
N GLN A 308 -0.39 -7.10 42.48
CA GLN A 308 -0.20 -8.41 41.81
C GLN A 308 0.65 -8.25 40.53
N VAL A 309 0.37 -7.22 39.72
CA VAL A 309 1.15 -6.93 38.52
C VAL A 309 2.60 -6.60 38.89
N GLN A 310 2.85 -5.78 39.91
CA GLN A 310 4.22 -5.47 40.35
C GLN A 310 4.95 -6.72 40.86
N ASN A 311 4.25 -7.62 41.58
CA ASN A 311 4.83 -8.88 42.03
C ASN A 311 5.21 -9.77 40.81
N LEU A 312 4.33 -9.89 39.81
CA LEU A 312 4.63 -10.63 38.57
C LEU A 312 5.85 -10.06 37.84
N ILE A 313 5.98 -8.75 37.75
CA ILE A 313 7.12 -8.07 37.11
C ILE A 313 8.41 -8.35 37.90
N ARG A 314 8.38 -8.22 39.21
CA ARG A 314 9.55 -8.42 40.08
C ARG A 314 10.02 -9.88 40.05
N ASP A 315 9.08 -10.83 40.08
CA ASP A 315 9.33 -12.26 40.22
C ASP A 315 9.51 -12.96 38.86
N TYR A 316 9.45 -12.19 37.73
CA TYR A 316 9.61 -12.71 36.39
C TYR A 316 11.01 -13.30 36.17
N ASP A 317 11.07 -14.58 35.86
CA ASP A 317 12.30 -15.28 35.52
C ASP A 317 12.47 -15.39 34.00
N TYR A 318 13.46 -14.68 33.44
CA TYR A 318 13.76 -14.69 32.01
C TYR A 318 14.16 -16.06 31.46
N ALA A 319 14.67 -16.96 32.27
CA ALA A 319 15.00 -18.33 31.89
C ALA A 319 13.77 -19.27 31.96
N HIS A 320 12.81 -18.93 32.79
CA HIS A 320 11.62 -19.74 33.09
C HIS A 320 10.34 -18.91 33.09
N PRO A 321 9.90 -18.37 31.94
CA PRO A 321 8.65 -17.61 31.83
C PRO A 321 7.41 -18.37 32.30
N ASP A 322 7.44 -19.71 32.19
CA ASP A 322 6.39 -20.63 32.61
C ASP A 322 6.05 -20.53 34.10
N ARG A 323 6.99 -20.14 34.96
CA ARG A 323 6.75 -19.91 36.39
C ARG A 323 5.74 -18.77 36.64
N SER A 324 5.57 -17.86 35.71
CA SER A 324 4.60 -16.78 35.85
C SER A 324 3.16 -17.18 35.54
N VAL A 325 2.94 -18.36 34.93
CA VAL A 325 1.61 -18.76 34.40
C VAL A 325 0.55 -18.81 35.49
N LYS A 326 0.84 -19.42 36.63
CA LYS A 326 -0.13 -19.48 37.77
C LYS A 326 -0.55 -18.10 38.25
N GLY A 327 0.41 -17.18 38.37
CA GLY A 327 0.14 -15.78 38.76
C GLY A 327 -0.66 -15.04 37.72
N LEU A 328 -0.38 -15.27 36.42
CA LEU A 328 -1.14 -14.69 35.31
C LEU A 328 -2.57 -15.23 35.24
N VAL A 329 -2.78 -16.53 35.44
CA VAL A 329 -4.13 -17.12 35.52
C VAL A 329 -4.93 -16.48 36.64
N LYS A 330 -4.32 -16.33 37.84
CA LYS A 330 -4.96 -15.65 38.97
C LYS A 330 -5.27 -14.19 38.65
N LEU A 331 -4.32 -13.46 38.06
CA LEU A 331 -4.52 -12.08 37.60
C LEU A 331 -5.68 -11.97 36.61
N HIS A 332 -5.77 -12.90 35.64
CA HIS A 332 -6.88 -12.94 34.68
C HIS A 332 -8.23 -13.11 35.38
N GLN A 333 -8.32 -13.99 36.39
CA GLN A 333 -9.53 -14.16 37.19
C GLN A 333 -9.93 -12.86 37.91
N ASP A 334 -8.96 -12.21 38.55
CA ASP A 334 -9.22 -11.02 39.34
C ASP A 334 -9.66 -9.83 38.45
N ILE A 335 -9.00 -9.68 37.29
CA ILE A 335 -9.44 -8.67 36.28
C ILE A 335 -10.84 -9.00 35.74
N SER A 336 -11.14 -10.31 35.53
CA SER A 336 -12.46 -10.73 35.04
C SER A 336 -13.59 -10.41 36.01
N SER A 337 -13.29 -10.30 37.30
CA SER A 337 -14.26 -9.93 38.32
C SER A 337 -14.57 -8.45 38.44
N LEU A 338 -13.75 -7.60 37.79
CA LEU A 338 -14.01 -6.16 37.74
C LEU A 338 -15.28 -5.84 36.94
N PRO A 339 -15.91 -4.68 37.20
CA PRO A 339 -16.99 -4.18 36.35
C PRO A 339 -16.61 -4.12 34.90
N GLU A 340 -17.56 -4.32 33.98
CA GLU A 340 -17.31 -4.17 32.57
C GLU A 340 -16.80 -2.79 32.24
N GLY A 341 -15.78 -2.73 31.36
CA GLY A 341 -15.15 -1.48 31.00
C GLY A 341 -14.00 -1.64 30.01
N TYR A 342 -13.61 -0.52 29.44
CA TYR A 342 -12.59 -0.45 28.40
C TYR A 342 -11.25 -1.09 28.83
N TRP A 343 -10.67 -0.63 29.94
CA TRP A 343 -9.38 -1.13 30.42
C TRP A 343 -9.44 -2.57 30.92
N ARG A 344 -10.56 -2.99 31.53
CA ARG A 344 -10.77 -4.42 31.84
C ARG A 344 -10.61 -5.28 30.58
N THR A 345 -11.29 -4.92 29.49
CA THR A 345 -11.24 -5.66 28.23
C THR A 345 -9.83 -5.65 27.62
N GLN A 346 -9.14 -4.51 27.63
CA GLN A 346 -7.77 -4.40 27.10
C GLN A 346 -6.79 -5.28 27.91
N LYS A 347 -6.86 -5.19 29.24
CA LYS A 347 -5.94 -5.92 30.11
C LYS A 347 -6.20 -7.43 30.13
N LEU A 348 -7.45 -7.88 30.03
CA LEU A 348 -7.76 -9.30 29.84
C LEU A 348 -7.12 -9.86 28.57
N ARG A 349 -7.15 -9.11 27.47
CA ARG A 349 -6.49 -9.49 26.21
C ARG A 349 -4.98 -9.57 26.37
N GLU A 350 -4.36 -8.59 27.01
CA GLU A 350 -2.90 -8.56 27.26
C GLU A 350 -2.47 -9.74 28.17
N VAL A 351 -3.22 -10.03 29.24
CA VAL A 351 -2.94 -11.15 30.14
C VAL A 351 -3.14 -12.49 29.43
N LEU A 352 -4.19 -12.64 28.60
CA LEU A 352 -4.41 -13.87 27.82
C LEU A 352 -3.24 -14.17 26.88
N GLN A 353 -2.71 -13.15 26.20
CA GLN A 353 -1.53 -13.29 25.36
C GLN A 353 -0.29 -13.68 26.19
N LEU A 354 -0.10 -13.09 27.35
CA LEU A 354 1.00 -13.46 28.24
C LEU A 354 0.86 -14.90 28.76
N ILE A 355 -0.34 -15.36 29.12
CA ILE A 355 -0.61 -16.75 29.50
C ILE A 355 -0.18 -17.68 28.36
N GLU A 356 -0.58 -17.41 27.13
CA GLU A 356 -0.21 -18.20 25.96
C GLU A 356 1.32 -18.28 25.78
N GLN A 357 1.99 -17.12 25.79
CA GLN A 357 3.43 -17.05 25.50
C GLN A 357 4.27 -17.60 26.66
N CYS A 358 3.91 -17.32 27.91
CA CYS A 358 4.59 -17.86 29.08
C CYS A 358 4.39 -19.37 29.21
N SER A 359 3.24 -19.90 28.81
CA SER A 359 2.99 -21.34 28.78
C SER A 359 3.78 -22.07 27.70
N GLY A 360 4.47 -21.34 26.81
CA GLY A 360 5.14 -21.96 25.66
C GLY A 360 4.18 -22.62 24.67
N LEU A 361 2.89 -22.33 24.75
CA LEU A 361 1.90 -22.89 23.83
C LEU A 361 2.16 -22.43 22.39
N PHE A 362 2.07 -23.38 21.47
CA PHE A 362 2.04 -23.12 20.04
C PHE A 362 0.77 -23.73 19.47
N LEU A 363 -0.14 -22.86 19.04
CA LEU A 363 -1.45 -23.23 18.49
C LEU A 363 -1.54 -22.66 17.08
N GLU A 364 -1.86 -23.52 16.11
CA GLU A 364 -1.88 -23.16 14.70
C GLU A 364 -3.05 -23.84 13.98
N ALA A 365 -3.67 -23.10 13.06
CA ALA A 365 -4.58 -23.64 12.06
C ALA A 365 -4.11 -23.20 10.68
N TRP A 366 -3.90 -24.14 9.75
CA TRP A 366 -3.33 -23.81 8.44
C TRP A 366 -3.83 -24.74 7.35
N THR A 367 -3.74 -24.27 6.11
CA THR A 367 -4.07 -25.06 4.92
C THR A 367 -2.93 -25.02 3.91
N PRO A 368 -2.66 -26.13 3.18
CA PRO A 368 -1.74 -26.12 2.04
C PRO A 368 -2.38 -25.53 0.77
N GLN A 369 -3.69 -25.22 0.81
CA GLN A 369 -4.41 -24.62 -0.31
C GLN A 369 -4.27 -23.11 -0.28
N GLU A 370 -3.83 -22.51 -1.38
CA GLU A 370 -3.66 -21.06 -1.50
C GLU A 370 -4.97 -20.30 -1.34
N TYR A 371 -6.07 -20.93 -1.75
CA TYR A 371 -7.42 -20.37 -1.71
C TYR A 371 -8.43 -21.31 -1.06
N ALA A 372 -9.39 -20.73 -0.37
CA ALA A 372 -10.66 -21.35 -0.05
C ALA A 372 -11.63 -21.00 -1.17
N VAL A 373 -11.86 -21.94 -2.09
CA VAL A 373 -12.71 -21.71 -3.27
C VAL A 373 -14.17 -22.00 -2.89
N GLN A 374 -15.08 -21.06 -3.19
CA GLN A 374 -16.52 -21.27 -2.98
C GLN A 374 -16.97 -22.56 -3.68
N ASP A 375 -17.87 -23.30 -3.01
CA ASP A 375 -18.40 -24.59 -3.45
C ASP A 375 -17.36 -25.70 -3.65
N ASP A 376 -16.16 -25.57 -3.02
CA ASP A 376 -15.11 -26.60 -3.01
C ASP A 376 -14.74 -27.01 -1.58
N SER A 377 -13.89 -27.99 -1.44
CA SER A 377 -13.38 -28.47 -0.17
C SER A 377 -12.12 -27.71 0.28
N LEU A 378 -12.06 -27.38 1.57
CA LEU A 378 -10.91 -26.78 2.23
C LEU A 378 -10.35 -27.76 3.28
N LYS A 379 -9.11 -28.17 3.13
CA LYS A 379 -8.40 -29.00 4.12
C LYS A 379 -7.70 -28.11 5.11
N VAL A 380 -8.04 -28.22 6.39
CA VAL A 380 -7.43 -27.45 7.48
C VAL A 380 -6.70 -28.38 8.42
N ASN A 381 -5.42 -28.10 8.62
CA ASN A 381 -4.58 -28.75 9.61
C ASN A 381 -4.63 -27.95 10.91
N PHE A 382 -4.84 -28.62 12.02
CA PHE A 382 -4.78 -28.07 13.37
C PHE A 382 -3.55 -28.64 14.08
N PHE A 383 -2.85 -27.77 14.77
CA PHE A 383 -1.64 -28.14 15.50
C PHE A 383 -1.63 -27.50 16.89
N ALA A 384 -1.27 -28.28 17.89
CA ALA A 384 -1.07 -27.81 19.26
C ALA A 384 0.17 -28.47 19.86
N ASN A 385 1.00 -27.68 20.53
CA ASN A 385 2.17 -28.13 21.24
C ASN A 385 2.37 -27.27 22.50
N ASP A 386 2.66 -27.90 23.62
CA ASP A 386 3.17 -27.26 24.83
C ASP A 386 4.68 -27.49 24.90
N ARG A 387 5.45 -26.39 24.83
CA ARG A 387 6.92 -26.42 24.84
C ARG A 387 7.50 -26.27 26.26
N SER A 388 6.64 -25.98 27.24
CA SER A 388 6.98 -25.79 28.64
C SER A 388 6.25 -26.81 29.51
N ALA A 389 6.67 -27.02 30.74
CA ALA A 389 6.03 -27.98 31.64
C ALA A 389 4.84 -27.36 32.41
N VAL A 390 3.89 -26.78 31.69
CA VAL A 390 2.68 -26.17 32.27
C VAL A 390 1.55 -27.21 32.30
N ASN A 391 0.76 -27.20 33.37
CA ASN A 391 -0.43 -28.07 33.43
C ASN A 391 -1.50 -27.56 32.46
N ALA A 392 -1.49 -28.11 31.23
CA ALA A 392 -2.38 -27.69 30.16
C ALA A 392 -3.08 -28.91 29.49
N SER A 393 -4.33 -28.73 29.07
CA SER A 393 -5.07 -29.72 28.29
C SER A 393 -5.94 -29.05 27.23
N LEU A 394 -5.87 -29.57 25.99
CA LEU A 394 -6.72 -29.15 24.88
C LEU A 394 -8.07 -29.86 25.01
N LYS A 395 -9.12 -29.09 25.20
CA LYS A 395 -10.47 -29.62 25.43
C LYS A 395 -11.32 -29.67 24.17
N ARG A 396 -11.20 -28.66 23.32
CA ARG A 396 -12.10 -28.48 22.19
C ARG A 396 -11.48 -27.58 21.13
N ILE A 397 -11.78 -27.83 19.86
CA ILE A 397 -11.47 -26.92 18.76
C ILE A 397 -12.74 -26.68 17.97
N THR A 398 -13.01 -25.43 17.61
CA THR A 398 -14.13 -25.05 16.75
C THR A 398 -13.65 -24.25 15.54
N LEU A 399 -14.28 -24.46 14.40
CA LEU A 399 -14.07 -23.70 13.17
C LEU A 399 -15.33 -23.75 12.31
N GLU A 400 -15.99 -22.61 12.10
CA GLU A 400 -17.30 -22.56 11.43
C GLU A 400 -18.30 -23.53 12.10
N TYR A 401 -18.84 -24.48 11.32
CA TYR A 401 -19.74 -25.52 11.81
C TYR A 401 -19.01 -26.74 12.44
N MET A 402 -17.68 -26.77 12.35
CA MET A 402 -16.89 -27.82 13.01
C MET A 402 -16.80 -27.57 14.51
N ASP A 403 -17.07 -28.61 15.27
CA ASP A 403 -16.98 -28.62 16.73
C ASP A 403 -16.42 -29.97 17.18
N THR A 404 -15.15 -30.00 17.57
CA THR A 404 -14.43 -31.23 17.90
C THR A 404 -13.98 -31.20 19.35
N THR A 405 -14.48 -32.09 20.17
CA THR A 405 -14.00 -32.35 21.51
C THR A 405 -12.72 -33.21 21.46
N MET A 406 -11.67 -32.75 22.12
CA MET A 406 -10.35 -33.41 22.14
C MET A 406 -10.04 -34.07 23.45
N ASP A 407 -10.22 -33.39 24.56
CA ASP A 407 -9.92 -33.78 25.95
C ASP A 407 -8.53 -34.42 26.11
N GLN A 408 -7.50 -33.81 25.52
CA GLN A 408 -6.13 -34.31 25.50
C GLN A 408 -5.20 -33.48 26.38
N VAL A 409 -4.40 -34.13 27.21
CA VAL A 409 -3.32 -33.47 27.96
C VAL A 409 -2.22 -33.05 26.99
N LEU A 410 -1.78 -31.81 27.09
CA LEU A 410 -0.64 -31.27 26.33
C LEU A 410 0.65 -31.66 27.04
N ALA A 411 1.20 -32.82 26.69
CA ALA A 411 2.48 -33.25 27.20
C ALA A 411 3.63 -32.47 26.58
N VAL A 412 4.65 -32.14 27.36
CA VAL A 412 5.79 -31.30 26.95
C VAL A 412 6.43 -31.83 25.66
N ASN A 413 6.55 -30.94 24.66
CA ASN A 413 7.11 -31.21 23.35
C ASN A 413 6.45 -32.38 22.59
N LYS A 414 5.17 -32.67 22.89
CA LYS A 414 4.38 -33.66 22.13
C LYS A 414 3.37 -32.93 21.25
N ASN A 415 3.47 -33.17 19.96
CA ASN A 415 2.59 -32.59 18.98
C ASN A 415 1.22 -33.27 19.00
N ILE A 416 0.17 -32.49 19.05
CA ILE A 416 -1.18 -32.92 18.69
C ILE A 416 -1.48 -32.30 17.32
N ALA A 417 -1.77 -33.11 16.33
CA ALA A 417 -2.09 -32.68 14.99
C ALA A 417 -3.21 -33.54 14.42
N PHE A 418 -4.13 -32.89 13.71
CA PHE A 418 -5.17 -33.58 12.93
C PHE A 418 -5.62 -32.71 11.74
N LEU A 419 -6.20 -33.36 10.75
CA LEU A 419 -6.73 -32.76 9.55
C LEU A 419 -8.25 -32.83 9.55
N GLN A 420 -8.88 -31.72 9.18
CA GLN A 420 -10.32 -31.64 8.93
C GLN A 420 -10.56 -31.10 7.52
N THR A 421 -11.53 -31.68 6.84
CA THR A 421 -12.01 -31.15 5.55
C THR A 421 -13.34 -30.43 5.77
N LEU A 422 -13.38 -29.17 5.34
CA LEU A 422 -14.59 -28.32 5.37
C LEU A 422 -15.10 -28.13 3.94
N HIS A 423 -16.42 -27.95 3.80
CA HIS A 423 -17.01 -27.46 2.57
C HIS A 423 -17.10 -25.94 2.64
N VAL A 424 -16.50 -25.22 1.68
CA VAL A 424 -16.63 -23.78 1.55
C VAL A 424 -17.97 -23.48 0.91
N THR A 425 -18.91 -22.96 1.68
CA THR A 425 -20.27 -22.71 1.17
C THR A 425 -20.25 -21.77 -0.05
N PRO A 426 -21.15 -21.94 -1.03
CA PRO A 426 -21.25 -21.04 -2.19
C PRO A 426 -21.51 -19.56 -1.80
N THR A 427 -22.11 -19.36 -0.63
CA THR A 427 -22.46 -18.03 -0.09
C THR A 427 -21.38 -17.44 0.84
N LYS A 428 -20.27 -18.14 1.06
CA LYS A 428 -19.17 -17.60 1.85
C LYS A 428 -18.66 -16.32 1.19
N ALA A 429 -18.60 -15.23 1.94
CA ALA A 429 -18.12 -13.96 1.41
C ALA A 429 -16.70 -14.07 0.86
N ILE A 430 -16.46 -13.57 -0.33
CA ILE A 430 -15.12 -13.47 -0.91
C ILE A 430 -14.26 -12.51 -0.10
N SER A 431 -12.95 -12.74 -0.10
CA SER A 431 -11.99 -11.93 0.66
C SER A 431 -11.68 -10.60 -0.05
N GLN A 432 -12.73 -9.82 -0.33
CA GLN A 432 -12.60 -8.46 -0.85
C GLN A 432 -12.20 -7.51 0.29
N PRO A 433 -11.19 -6.62 0.12
CA PRO A 433 -10.96 -5.55 1.08
C PRO A 433 -12.26 -4.78 1.34
N TYR A 434 -12.65 -4.62 2.62
CA TYR A 434 -13.98 -4.11 2.99
C TYR A 434 -14.27 -2.72 2.43
N TRP A 435 -13.25 -1.89 2.23
CA TRP A 435 -13.37 -0.54 1.66
C TRP A 435 -13.48 -0.54 0.13
N LEU A 436 -13.32 -1.69 -0.53
CA LEU A 436 -13.46 -1.88 -1.99
C LEU A 436 -14.71 -2.69 -2.36
N VAL A 437 -15.59 -3.01 -1.41
CA VAL A 437 -16.83 -3.76 -1.67
C VAL A 437 -17.84 -2.89 -2.42
N GLU A 438 -17.93 -1.62 -2.04
CA GLU A 438 -18.84 -0.66 -2.65
C GLU A 438 -18.09 0.38 -3.48
N LYS A 439 -18.79 0.97 -4.45
CA LYS A 439 -18.25 2.05 -5.28
C LYS A 439 -17.93 3.27 -4.43
N MET A 440 -16.78 3.90 -4.71
CA MET A 440 -16.40 5.15 -4.07
C MET A 440 -17.41 6.28 -4.34
N ASP A 441 -17.52 7.19 -3.38
CA ASP A 441 -18.28 8.43 -3.46
C ASP A 441 -17.31 9.62 -3.41
N GLY A 442 -17.06 10.24 -4.57
CA GLY A 442 -16.02 11.25 -4.70
C GLY A 442 -14.63 10.70 -4.33
N ALA A 443 -13.90 11.42 -3.47
CA ALA A 443 -12.61 10.98 -2.94
C ALA A 443 -12.76 10.30 -1.57
N SER A 444 -13.75 9.44 -1.40
CA SER A 444 -13.91 8.63 -0.19
C SER A 444 -14.49 7.25 -0.49
N PHE A 445 -14.00 6.23 0.24
CA PHE A 445 -14.55 4.89 0.19
C PHE A 445 -15.94 4.83 0.82
N THR A 446 -16.82 4.00 0.27
CA THR A 446 -18.12 3.72 0.85
C THR A 446 -18.02 2.45 1.70
N VAL A 447 -18.38 2.56 2.97
CA VAL A 447 -18.38 1.45 3.93
C VAL A 447 -19.67 1.52 4.74
N ALA A 448 -20.54 0.53 4.57
CA ALA A 448 -21.86 0.51 5.23
C ALA A 448 -21.77 0.12 6.71
N ASP A 449 -20.88 -0.81 7.07
CA ASP A 449 -20.73 -1.27 8.46
C ASP A 449 -19.81 -0.32 9.25
N GLN A 450 -20.40 0.40 10.23
CA GLN A 450 -19.69 1.31 11.12
C GLN A 450 -18.53 0.63 11.86
N HIS A 451 -18.63 -0.65 12.17
CA HIS A 451 -17.58 -1.38 12.92
C HIS A 451 -16.32 -1.63 12.10
N LEU A 452 -16.42 -1.65 10.76
CA LEU A 452 -15.29 -1.77 9.85
C LEU A 452 -14.53 -0.45 9.69
N ILE A 453 -15.21 0.69 9.89
CA ILE A 453 -14.56 2.00 9.81
C ILE A 453 -13.43 2.08 10.87
N GLY A 454 -12.27 2.51 10.44
CA GLY A 454 -11.06 2.56 11.28
C GLY A 454 -10.20 1.30 11.21
N MET A 455 -10.73 0.18 10.76
CA MET A 455 -9.95 -1.06 10.69
C MET A 455 -8.87 -0.98 9.60
N PRO A 456 -7.67 -1.51 9.85
CA PRO A 456 -6.60 -1.48 8.84
C PRO A 456 -6.87 -2.46 7.69
N GLU A 457 -7.44 -3.63 7.99
CA GLU A 457 -7.71 -4.70 7.04
C GLU A 457 -8.91 -5.55 7.50
N ASN A 458 -9.33 -6.49 6.68
CA ASN A 458 -10.39 -7.43 7.02
C ASN A 458 -9.97 -8.36 8.16
N ALA A 459 -10.95 -8.87 8.89
CA ALA A 459 -10.74 -10.05 9.73
C ALA A 459 -10.36 -11.27 8.86
N ALA A 460 -9.67 -12.24 9.45
CA ALA A 460 -9.35 -13.49 8.75
C ALA A 460 -10.62 -14.20 8.27
N ALA A 461 -10.58 -14.75 7.05
CA ALA A 461 -11.72 -15.44 6.43
C ALA A 461 -12.22 -16.63 7.25
N TYR A 462 -11.32 -17.29 7.95
CA TYR A 462 -11.60 -18.41 8.86
C TYR A 462 -10.82 -18.23 10.15
N MET A 463 -11.49 -18.38 11.29
CA MET A 463 -10.91 -18.27 12.63
C MET A 463 -11.16 -19.55 13.42
N ALA A 464 -10.10 -20.28 13.73
CA ALA A 464 -10.15 -21.45 14.59
C ALA A 464 -10.07 -21.05 16.05
N SER A 465 -10.93 -21.60 16.91
CA SER A 465 -10.89 -21.37 18.35
C SER A 465 -10.45 -22.63 19.08
N PHE A 466 -9.33 -22.49 19.80
CA PHE A 466 -8.77 -23.56 20.65
C PHE A 466 -9.19 -23.30 22.11
N TYR A 467 -9.87 -24.24 22.71
CA TYR A 467 -10.27 -24.19 24.11
C TYR A 467 -9.27 -25.03 24.94
N VAL A 468 -8.45 -24.36 25.72
CA VAL A 468 -7.36 -24.95 26.48
C VAL A 468 -7.59 -24.67 27.96
N VAL A 469 -7.54 -25.70 28.79
CA VAL A 469 -7.50 -25.57 30.27
C VAL A 469 -6.05 -25.43 30.66
N ILE A 470 -5.69 -24.34 31.33
CA ILE A 470 -4.35 -24.06 31.86
C ILE A 470 -4.48 -23.79 33.34
N GLU A 471 -3.70 -24.53 34.17
CA GLU A 471 -3.74 -24.43 35.63
C GLU A 471 -5.18 -24.48 36.20
N GLY A 472 -6.04 -25.30 35.59
CA GLY A 472 -7.43 -25.51 36.00
C GLY A 472 -8.44 -24.52 35.49
N MET A 473 -8.03 -23.48 34.73
CA MET A 473 -8.91 -22.47 34.14
C MET A 473 -9.01 -22.64 32.63
N SER A 474 -10.23 -22.49 32.06
CA SER A 474 -10.45 -22.60 30.63
C SER A 474 -10.21 -21.25 29.92
N PHE A 475 -9.44 -21.31 28.85
CA PHE A 475 -9.14 -20.17 27.96
C PHE A 475 -9.51 -20.51 26.52
N ARG A 476 -9.91 -19.47 25.77
CA ARG A 476 -10.13 -19.56 24.33
C ARG A 476 -9.03 -18.78 23.63
N PHE A 477 -8.36 -19.46 22.69
CA PHE A 477 -7.34 -18.86 21.82
C PHE A 477 -7.83 -18.91 20.38
N ASP A 478 -8.05 -17.74 19.78
CA ASP A 478 -8.48 -17.62 18.39
C ASP A 478 -7.26 -17.50 17.48
N LYS A 479 -7.17 -18.37 16.47
CA LYS A 479 -6.08 -18.42 15.50
C LYS A 479 -6.64 -18.35 14.09
N PRO A 480 -6.12 -17.44 13.24
CA PRO A 480 -6.53 -17.39 11.84
C PRO A 480 -6.08 -18.67 11.13
N VAL A 481 -6.93 -19.18 10.24
CA VAL A 481 -6.48 -20.21 9.29
C VAL A 481 -5.66 -19.51 8.21
N GLN A 482 -4.40 -19.93 8.07
CA GLN A 482 -3.47 -19.32 7.11
C GLN A 482 -3.12 -20.31 5.98
N TYR A 483 -2.86 -19.79 4.78
CA TYR A 483 -2.17 -20.55 3.76
C TYR A 483 -0.70 -20.71 4.14
N LYS A 484 -0.21 -21.94 4.19
CA LYS A 484 1.15 -22.27 4.61
C LYS A 484 1.78 -23.21 3.60
N HIS A 485 2.97 -22.83 3.13
CA HIS A 485 3.76 -23.67 2.23
C HIS A 485 5.26 -23.51 2.51
N THR A 486 6.05 -24.44 1.98
CA THR A 486 7.51 -24.37 2.09
C THR A 486 8.11 -23.96 0.74
N ASP A 487 8.81 -22.84 0.72
CA ASP A 487 9.62 -22.40 -0.41
C ASP A 487 11.05 -22.96 -0.25
N PRO A 488 11.67 -23.55 -1.27
CA PRO A 488 13.00 -24.15 -1.15
C PRO A 488 14.12 -23.16 -0.78
N VAL A 489 13.94 -21.86 -1.07
CA VAL A 489 14.92 -20.81 -0.83
C VAL A 489 14.59 -20.03 0.45
N LYS A 490 13.30 -19.76 0.66
CA LYS A 490 12.79 -18.88 1.72
C LYS A 490 12.36 -19.62 2.99
N GLY A 491 12.17 -20.95 2.92
CA GLY A 491 11.67 -21.74 4.02
C GLY A 491 10.15 -21.71 4.15
N GLU A 492 9.65 -21.74 5.39
CA GLU A 492 8.23 -21.79 5.70
C GLU A 492 7.60 -20.40 5.52
N ILE A 493 6.57 -20.31 4.67
CA ILE A 493 5.88 -19.05 4.33
C ILE A 493 4.42 -19.15 4.75
N TYR A 494 3.95 -18.13 5.43
CA TYR A 494 2.56 -17.93 5.82
C TYR A 494 1.94 -16.78 5.05
N GLN A 495 0.74 -17.00 4.51
CA GLN A 495 -0.03 -15.97 3.81
C GLN A 495 -1.48 -15.94 4.32
N PRO A 496 -2.16 -14.81 4.28
CA PRO A 496 -3.59 -14.76 4.55
C PRO A 496 -4.34 -15.69 3.60
N LEU A 497 -5.23 -16.53 4.15
CA LEU A 497 -6.12 -17.36 3.34
C LEU A 497 -7.24 -16.49 2.74
N ALA A 498 -7.36 -16.50 1.43
CA ALA A 498 -8.42 -15.79 0.73
C ALA A 498 -9.56 -16.73 0.30
N VAL A 499 -10.80 -16.31 0.48
CA VAL A 499 -11.99 -16.92 -0.12
C VAL A 499 -12.16 -16.31 -1.50
N ILE A 500 -12.28 -17.16 -2.52
CA ILE A 500 -12.41 -16.73 -3.92
C ILE A 500 -13.56 -17.45 -4.63
N PRO A 501 -14.12 -16.89 -5.73
CA PRO A 501 -15.10 -17.58 -6.56
C PRO A 501 -14.45 -18.76 -7.30
N PRO A 502 -15.23 -19.71 -7.82
CA PRO A 502 -14.73 -20.84 -8.61
C PRO A 502 -13.99 -20.45 -9.89
N LEU A 503 -14.38 -19.32 -10.49
CA LEU A 503 -13.80 -18.78 -11.72
C LEU A 503 -13.52 -17.29 -11.57
N SER A 504 -12.38 -16.81 -12.06
CA SER A 504 -12.16 -15.38 -12.31
C SER A 504 -12.17 -15.07 -13.79
N VAL A 505 -12.55 -13.85 -14.17
CA VAL A 505 -12.61 -13.40 -15.57
C VAL A 505 -11.76 -12.14 -15.70
N ASN A 506 -10.58 -12.29 -16.29
CA ASN A 506 -9.66 -11.17 -16.53
C ASN A 506 -9.69 -10.79 -18.02
N THR A 507 -9.43 -9.54 -18.32
CA THR A 507 -9.43 -9.01 -19.69
C THR A 507 -8.06 -8.52 -20.14
N SER A 508 -7.81 -8.56 -21.44
CA SER A 508 -6.61 -7.96 -22.03
C SER A 508 -6.82 -7.60 -23.53
N PRO A 509 -6.06 -6.62 -24.03
CA PRO A 509 -5.29 -5.64 -23.29
C PRO A 509 -6.21 -4.65 -22.55
N ALA A 510 -5.68 -3.84 -21.62
CA ALA A 510 -6.48 -2.86 -20.89
C ALA A 510 -7.11 -1.80 -21.81
N VAL A 511 -6.40 -1.40 -22.86
CA VAL A 511 -6.87 -0.44 -23.88
C VAL A 511 -6.69 -1.04 -25.27
N LEU A 512 -7.73 -0.99 -26.08
CA LEU A 512 -7.68 -1.26 -27.52
C LEU A 512 -7.88 0.06 -28.28
N LEU A 513 -6.89 0.48 -29.03
CA LEU A 513 -6.93 1.70 -29.81
C LEU A 513 -7.42 1.42 -31.23
N PHE A 514 -8.41 2.18 -31.68
CA PHE A 514 -8.93 2.18 -33.04
C PHE A 514 -8.74 3.56 -33.66
N ARG A 515 -8.31 3.59 -34.92
CA ARG A 515 -8.20 4.85 -35.67
C ARG A 515 -9.53 5.15 -36.37
N LYS A 516 -10.10 6.29 -36.04
CA LYS A 516 -11.40 6.72 -36.57
C LYS A 516 -11.45 6.61 -38.12
N GLY A 517 -12.50 5.95 -38.59
CA GLY A 517 -12.73 5.78 -40.05
C GLY A 517 -11.89 4.68 -40.70
N LYS A 518 -10.98 4.00 -39.99
CA LYS A 518 -10.24 2.86 -40.52
C LYS A 518 -10.98 1.55 -40.25
N LYS A 519 -10.82 0.59 -41.17
CA LYS A 519 -11.33 -0.79 -40.99
C LYS A 519 -10.31 -1.60 -40.22
N GLU A 520 -10.16 -1.31 -38.95
CA GLU A 520 -9.29 -2.06 -38.05
C GLU A 520 -10.14 -3.04 -37.25
N THR A 521 -9.65 -4.24 -37.06
CA THR A 521 -10.27 -5.25 -36.19
C THR A 521 -9.23 -5.70 -35.18
N HIS A 522 -9.54 -5.53 -33.92
CA HIS A 522 -8.73 -5.96 -32.79
C HIS A 522 -9.55 -6.91 -31.92
N SER A 523 -8.90 -7.80 -31.17
CA SER A 523 -9.58 -8.73 -30.30
C SER A 523 -9.46 -8.30 -28.84
N ALA A 524 -10.61 -8.15 -28.17
CA ALA A 524 -10.65 -8.12 -26.72
C ALA A 524 -10.61 -9.57 -26.22
N LEU A 525 -9.69 -9.87 -25.33
CA LEU A 525 -9.51 -11.20 -24.77
C LEU A 525 -10.13 -11.26 -23.39
N PHE A 526 -10.98 -12.27 -23.15
CA PHE A 526 -11.57 -12.57 -21.86
C PHE A 526 -11.03 -13.93 -21.41
N THR A 527 -10.28 -13.96 -20.33
CA THR A 527 -9.64 -15.17 -19.82
C THR A 527 -10.28 -15.61 -18.51
N GLY A 528 -11.01 -16.72 -18.59
CA GLY A 528 -11.57 -17.40 -17.41
C GLY A 528 -10.55 -18.34 -16.80
N THR A 529 -10.18 -18.13 -15.53
CA THR A 529 -9.26 -19.02 -14.78
C THR A 529 -10.03 -19.79 -13.72
N ALA A 530 -9.98 -21.12 -13.78
CA ALA A 530 -10.67 -22.00 -12.86
C ALA A 530 -9.84 -22.32 -11.62
N TYR A 531 -10.41 -22.12 -10.45
CA TYR A 531 -9.78 -22.41 -9.14
C TYR A 531 -10.30 -23.70 -8.52
N THR A 532 -11.37 -24.25 -9.08
CA THR A 532 -11.86 -25.61 -8.83
C THR A 532 -12.12 -26.29 -10.16
N THR A 533 -12.39 -27.61 -10.17
CA THR A 533 -12.74 -28.29 -11.41
C THR A 533 -14.19 -28.03 -11.77
N ILE A 534 -14.39 -27.35 -12.90
CA ILE A 534 -15.70 -27.09 -13.49
C ILE A 534 -16.03 -28.27 -14.43
N PRO A 535 -17.16 -28.98 -14.19
CA PRO A 535 -17.53 -30.12 -15.00
C PRO A 535 -17.85 -29.70 -16.46
N PRO A 536 -17.81 -30.62 -17.41
CA PRO A 536 -18.20 -30.31 -18.79
C PRO A 536 -19.58 -29.67 -18.86
N SER A 537 -19.62 -28.43 -19.35
CA SER A 537 -20.86 -27.63 -19.44
C SER A 537 -20.84 -26.73 -20.68
N ASN A 538 -22.03 -26.30 -21.12
CA ASN A 538 -22.11 -25.17 -22.03
C ASN A 538 -21.66 -23.92 -21.29
N THR A 539 -20.52 -23.37 -21.73
CA THR A 539 -19.97 -22.17 -21.14
C THR A 539 -20.19 -20.99 -22.07
N ILE A 540 -20.73 -19.90 -21.57
CA ILE A 540 -21.16 -18.76 -22.37
C ILE A 540 -20.45 -17.51 -21.83
N LEU A 541 -19.67 -16.84 -22.69
CA LEU A 541 -19.22 -15.49 -22.42
C LEU A 541 -20.30 -14.49 -22.83
N HIS A 542 -20.87 -13.78 -21.89
CA HIS A 542 -21.72 -12.61 -22.13
C HIS A 542 -20.84 -11.35 -22.09
N TYR A 543 -21.00 -10.46 -23.06
CA TYR A 543 -20.26 -9.19 -23.08
C TYR A 543 -21.19 -8.01 -23.36
N ARG A 544 -20.82 -6.85 -22.82
CA ARG A 544 -21.57 -5.61 -23.03
C ARG A 544 -20.69 -4.37 -22.89
N SER A 545 -21.03 -3.35 -23.67
CA SER A 545 -20.58 -1.96 -23.51
C SER A 545 -21.77 -1.03 -23.81
N THR A 546 -21.53 0.25 -24.02
CA THR A 546 -22.54 1.21 -24.46
C THR A 546 -23.05 0.88 -25.86
N SER A 547 -22.18 0.49 -26.77
CA SER A 547 -22.50 0.23 -28.18
C SER A 547 -22.55 -1.25 -28.55
N LEU A 548 -21.99 -2.14 -27.74
CA LEU A 548 -21.86 -3.56 -28.03
C LEU A 548 -22.53 -4.42 -26.96
N SER A 549 -23.25 -5.43 -27.39
CA SER A 549 -23.77 -6.48 -26.48
C SER A 549 -23.96 -7.79 -27.24
N GLY A 550 -23.73 -8.91 -26.59
CA GLY A 550 -23.89 -10.23 -27.18
C GLY A 550 -23.35 -11.34 -26.33
N SER A 551 -23.28 -12.52 -26.92
CA SER A 551 -22.72 -13.70 -26.26
C SER A 551 -21.85 -14.50 -27.24
N VAL A 552 -20.79 -15.09 -26.71
CA VAL A 552 -19.97 -16.08 -27.39
C VAL A 552 -20.26 -17.43 -26.74
N VAL A 553 -20.79 -18.36 -27.50
CA VAL A 553 -21.14 -19.71 -27.04
C VAL A 553 -20.08 -20.67 -27.55
N GLU A 554 -19.55 -21.51 -26.68
CA GLU A 554 -18.64 -22.57 -27.09
C GLU A 554 -19.39 -23.67 -27.83
N ASP A 555 -18.88 -24.11 -28.98
CA ASP A 555 -19.48 -25.18 -29.81
C ASP A 555 -19.40 -26.55 -29.12
N THR A 556 -18.54 -26.71 -28.13
CA THR A 556 -18.34 -27.95 -27.40
C THR A 556 -18.47 -27.73 -25.90
N LEU A 557 -18.83 -28.79 -25.16
CA LEU A 557 -18.83 -28.75 -23.71
C LEU A 557 -17.42 -28.44 -23.20
N LEU A 558 -17.26 -27.26 -22.56
CA LEU A 558 -15.98 -26.86 -21.98
C LEU A 558 -15.84 -27.48 -20.58
N GLN A 559 -14.74 -28.16 -20.35
CA GLN A 559 -14.31 -28.63 -19.05
C GLN A 559 -13.08 -27.83 -18.63
N LEU A 560 -13.13 -27.18 -17.46
CA LEU A 560 -11.98 -26.50 -16.89
C LEU A 560 -11.51 -27.27 -15.66
N THR A 561 -10.29 -27.76 -15.71
CA THR A 561 -9.65 -28.37 -14.54
C THR A 561 -9.06 -27.28 -13.64
N LYS A 562 -8.99 -27.54 -12.36
CA LYS A 562 -8.38 -26.63 -11.40
C LYS A 562 -6.99 -26.16 -11.88
N GLY A 563 -6.79 -24.84 -11.89
CA GLY A 563 -5.53 -24.20 -12.30
C GLY A 563 -5.40 -24.00 -13.81
N THR A 564 -6.40 -24.34 -14.62
CA THR A 564 -6.39 -24.06 -16.07
C THR A 564 -7.21 -22.85 -16.41
N SER A 565 -6.89 -22.24 -17.57
CA SER A 565 -7.60 -21.08 -18.09
C SER A 565 -8.11 -21.34 -19.51
N HIS A 566 -9.21 -20.68 -19.86
CA HIS A 566 -9.73 -20.60 -21.22
C HIS A 566 -9.87 -19.13 -21.64
N THR A 567 -9.54 -18.83 -22.90
CA THR A 567 -9.59 -17.45 -23.41
C THR A 567 -10.56 -17.34 -24.56
N TRP A 568 -11.57 -16.51 -24.40
CA TRP A 568 -12.49 -16.10 -25.45
C TRP A 568 -11.94 -14.86 -26.14
N ALA A 569 -11.79 -14.90 -27.45
CA ALA A 569 -11.39 -13.76 -28.27
C ALA A 569 -12.63 -13.11 -28.89
N LEU A 570 -12.95 -11.90 -28.49
CA LEU A 570 -14.04 -11.11 -29.04
C LEU A 570 -13.48 -10.16 -30.13
N PRO A 571 -13.69 -10.44 -31.41
CA PRO A 571 -13.27 -9.53 -32.48
C PRO A 571 -14.17 -8.30 -32.51
N ILE A 572 -13.55 -7.14 -32.39
CA ILE A 572 -14.20 -5.83 -32.39
C ILE A 572 -13.77 -5.06 -33.63
N ASN A 573 -14.75 -4.60 -34.42
CA ASN A 573 -14.50 -3.80 -35.63
C ASN A 573 -14.65 -2.31 -35.31
N GLY A 574 -13.59 -1.55 -35.50
CA GLY A 574 -13.57 -0.11 -35.20
C GLY A 574 -14.57 0.73 -35.99
N LYS A 575 -15.04 0.24 -37.15
CA LYS A 575 -16.04 0.96 -37.98
C LYS A 575 -17.40 1.10 -37.27
N GLY A 576 -17.73 0.19 -36.35
CA GLY A 576 -18.99 0.18 -35.61
C GLY A 576 -18.96 1.02 -34.33
N LEU A 577 -17.77 1.47 -33.89
CA LEU A 577 -17.60 2.19 -32.64
C LEU A 577 -17.88 3.67 -32.81
N GLY A 578 -18.52 4.28 -31.81
CA GLY A 578 -18.60 5.74 -31.66
C GLY A 578 -17.22 6.34 -31.44
N GLU A 579 -17.08 7.63 -31.72
CA GLU A 579 -15.85 8.38 -31.37
C GLU A 579 -15.73 8.53 -29.86
N GLY A 580 -14.53 8.39 -29.32
CA GLY A 580 -14.24 8.53 -27.91
C GLY A 580 -13.92 7.20 -27.22
N LYS A 581 -14.32 7.08 -25.97
CA LYS A 581 -13.98 5.96 -25.07
C LYS A 581 -15.24 5.24 -24.61
N GLU A 582 -15.25 3.91 -24.66
CA GLU A 582 -16.19 3.03 -23.97
C GLU A 582 -15.48 1.81 -23.41
N THR A 583 -16.08 1.13 -22.44
CA THR A 583 -15.51 -0.09 -21.84
C THR A 583 -16.40 -1.28 -22.14
N VAL A 584 -15.85 -2.36 -22.69
CA VAL A 584 -16.53 -3.62 -22.82
C VAL A 584 -16.17 -4.53 -21.64
N THR A 585 -17.19 -4.97 -20.90
CA THR A 585 -17.07 -5.90 -19.77
C THR A 585 -17.63 -7.27 -20.15
N GLY A 586 -17.19 -8.32 -19.45
CA GLY A 586 -17.65 -9.69 -19.69
C GLY A 586 -18.04 -10.43 -18.42
N SER A 587 -18.89 -11.43 -18.57
CA SER A 587 -19.19 -12.42 -17.55
C SER A 587 -19.31 -13.80 -18.17
N VAL A 588 -18.91 -14.82 -17.42
CA VAL A 588 -18.92 -16.21 -17.90
C VAL A 588 -19.98 -16.97 -17.15
N GLU A 589 -20.99 -17.47 -17.89
CA GLU A 589 -21.98 -18.39 -17.39
C GLU A 589 -21.55 -19.83 -17.65
N TYR A 590 -21.64 -20.67 -16.64
CA TYR A 590 -21.30 -22.08 -16.67
C TYR A 590 -22.14 -22.88 -15.68
N LYS A 591 -22.16 -24.19 -15.82
CA LYS A 591 -22.81 -25.08 -14.86
C LYS A 591 -21.79 -25.60 -13.87
N ASN A 592 -21.94 -25.24 -12.60
CA ASN A 592 -21.20 -25.86 -11.52
C ASN A 592 -21.89 -27.16 -11.07
N VAL A 593 -21.32 -27.90 -10.13
CA VAL A 593 -21.84 -29.21 -9.66
C VAL A 593 -23.31 -29.10 -9.21
N HIS A 594 -23.69 -28.00 -8.59
CA HIS A 594 -25.01 -27.82 -7.98
C HIS A 594 -25.96 -26.91 -8.74
N GLN A 595 -25.48 -25.96 -9.55
CA GLN A 595 -26.30 -24.93 -10.20
C GLN A 595 -25.61 -24.24 -11.38
N ASN A 596 -26.39 -23.49 -12.18
CA ASN A 596 -25.81 -22.51 -13.10
C ASN A 596 -25.21 -21.36 -12.29
N GLN A 597 -24.01 -20.97 -12.65
CA GLN A 597 -23.27 -19.87 -12.02
C GLN A 597 -22.78 -18.89 -13.08
N THR A 598 -22.72 -17.61 -12.70
CA THR A 598 -22.16 -16.55 -13.54
C THR A 598 -21.11 -15.81 -12.74
N ASP A 599 -19.86 -15.86 -13.20
CA ASP A 599 -18.76 -15.13 -12.61
C ASP A 599 -18.29 -14.01 -13.55
N TYR A 600 -17.95 -12.88 -12.99
CA TYR A 600 -17.56 -11.66 -13.73
C TYR A 600 -16.40 -10.90 -13.08
N LEU A 601 -15.93 -11.38 -11.94
CA LEU A 601 -14.85 -10.69 -11.21
C LEU A 601 -13.48 -11.17 -11.68
N ALA A 602 -12.63 -10.23 -11.97
CA ALA A 602 -11.21 -10.47 -12.08
C ALA A 602 -10.57 -10.59 -10.70
N LEU A 603 -9.57 -11.43 -10.59
CA LEU A 603 -8.70 -11.52 -9.42
C LEU A 603 -7.37 -10.87 -9.75
N ALA A 604 -7.05 -9.79 -9.04
CA ALA A 604 -5.72 -9.21 -9.03
C ALA A 604 -4.89 -9.72 -7.85
N GLN A 605 -3.60 -9.91 -8.09
CA GLN A 605 -2.65 -10.34 -7.09
C GLN A 605 -1.38 -9.48 -7.18
N ILE A 606 -0.98 -8.91 -6.04
CA ILE A 606 0.23 -8.11 -5.91
C ILE A 606 1.17 -8.84 -4.95
N ASN A 607 2.39 -9.10 -5.41
CA ASN A 607 3.38 -9.87 -4.66
C ASN A 607 4.68 -9.09 -4.52
N TYR A 608 5.03 -8.78 -3.29
CA TYR A 608 6.32 -8.23 -2.89
C TYR A 608 6.89 -9.00 -1.72
N ASP A 609 8.20 -9.19 -1.68
CA ASP A 609 8.87 -9.99 -0.63
C ASP A 609 8.73 -9.42 0.78
N HIS A 610 8.47 -8.13 0.92
CA HIS A 610 8.45 -7.43 2.22
C HIS A 610 7.06 -7.30 2.84
N ILE A 611 6.01 -7.67 2.11
CA ILE A 611 4.61 -7.62 2.56
C ILE A 611 3.90 -8.92 2.19
N PRO A 612 2.78 -9.25 2.86
CA PRO A 612 1.94 -10.36 2.45
C PRO A 612 1.40 -10.18 1.03
N SER A 613 1.14 -11.29 0.36
CA SER A 613 0.45 -11.27 -0.94
C SER A 613 -0.93 -10.60 -0.80
N ILE A 614 -1.14 -9.56 -1.59
CA ILE A 614 -2.39 -8.80 -1.63
C ILE A 614 -3.26 -9.38 -2.73
N ARG A 615 -4.54 -9.59 -2.43
CA ARG A 615 -5.55 -10.06 -3.39
C ARG A 615 -6.79 -9.19 -3.28
N TYR A 616 -7.33 -8.83 -4.44
CA TYR A 616 -8.59 -8.10 -4.50
C TYR A 616 -9.33 -8.44 -5.79
N PHE A 617 -10.63 -8.16 -5.79
CA PHE A 617 -11.52 -8.43 -6.90
C PHE A 617 -12.03 -7.13 -7.50
N TYR A 618 -12.23 -7.11 -8.80
CA TYR A 618 -12.78 -5.97 -9.51
C TYR A 618 -13.53 -6.41 -10.77
N SER A 619 -14.43 -5.55 -11.24
CA SER A 619 -15.05 -5.77 -12.55
C SER A 619 -14.07 -5.30 -13.61
N ASP A 620 -13.48 -6.23 -14.34
CA ASP A 620 -12.52 -5.95 -15.39
C ASP A 620 -13.21 -5.66 -16.72
N GLY A 621 -12.52 -4.92 -17.59
CA GLY A 621 -13.02 -4.62 -18.91
C GLY A 621 -11.95 -4.01 -19.81
N VAL A 622 -12.15 -4.18 -21.10
CA VAL A 622 -11.28 -3.60 -22.14
C VAL A 622 -11.81 -2.23 -22.54
N THR A 623 -10.99 -1.21 -22.38
CA THR A 623 -11.30 0.13 -22.87
C THR A 623 -11.11 0.20 -24.38
N LEU A 624 -12.18 0.48 -25.12
CA LEU A 624 -12.16 0.72 -26.56
C LEU A 624 -12.00 2.21 -26.77
N LEU A 625 -10.89 2.62 -27.35
CA LEU A 625 -10.57 4.02 -27.64
C LEU A 625 -10.57 4.24 -29.17
N ASN A 626 -11.61 4.92 -29.67
CA ASN A 626 -11.75 5.21 -31.10
C ASN A 626 -11.51 6.69 -31.36
N ILE A 627 -10.33 7.06 -31.86
CA ILE A 627 -9.91 8.46 -32.02
C ILE A 627 -9.25 8.70 -33.38
N ASP A 628 -9.29 9.94 -33.83
CA ASP A 628 -8.51 10.40 -35.01
C ASP A 628 -7.05 10.62 -34.56
N MET A 629 -6.18 9.69 -34.94
CA MET A 629 -4.77 9.69 -34.54
C MET A 629 -3.87 9.19 -35.68
N ALA A 630 -2.79 9.93 -35.90
CA ALA A 630 -1.68 9.54 -36.77
C ALA A 630 -0.40 9.28 -35.99
N THR A 631 0.45 8.39 -36.49
CA THR A 631 1.79 8.10 -35.94
C THR A 631 2.84 8.16 -37.05
N ALA A 632 4.10 8.41 -36.70
CA ALA A 632 5.21 8.30 -37.64
C ALA A 632 6.40 7.58 -36.99
N GLY A 633 7.07 6.72 -37.78
CA GLY A 633 8.09 5.80 -37.30
C GLY A 633 7.49 4.46 -36.87
N LYS A 634 8.34 3.52 -36.42
CA LYS A 634 7.94 2.12 -36.11
C LYS A 634 8.57 1.56 -34.86
N LYS A 635 9.80 1.94 -34.55
CA LYS A 635 10.60 1.32 -33.47
C LYS A 635 10.87 2.29 -32.34
N ILE A 636 10.49 1.92 -31.14
CA ILE A 636 10.77 2.70 -29.92
C ILE A 636 11.68 1.90 -29.00
N GLY A 637 12.79 2.53 -28.58
CA GLY A 637 13.61 2.04 -27.48
C GLY A 637 13.03 2.59 -26.15
N TYR A 638 12.78 1.72 -25.18
CA TYR A 638 12.22 2.13 -23.88
C TYR A 638 13.19 1.77 -22.74
N ILE A 639 13.64 2.79 -22.00
CA ILE A 639 14.44 2.63 -20.80
C ILE A 639 13.50 2.65 -19.60
N LYS A 640 13.27 1.51 -18.94
CA LYS A 640 12.38 1.41 -17.79
C LYS A 640 12.84 2.32 -16.65
N GLY A 641 11.90 3.04 -16.05
CA GLY A 641 12.09 3.82 -14.83
C GLY A 641 11.59 3.09 -13.59
N ALA A 642 10.93 3.81 -12.70
CA ALA A 642 10.34 3.26 -11.47
C ALA A 642 9.19 2.28 -11.76
N GLY A 643 8.49 2.44 -12.88
CA GLY A 643 7.39 1.61 -13.35
C GLY A 643 6.29 2.47 -13.97
N ASP A 644 5.84 2.10 -15.16
CA ASP A 644 4.70 2.71 -15.86
C ASP A 644 4.20 1.79 -16.98
N LYS A 645 3.00 2.06 -17.49
CA LYS A 645 2.34 1.32 -18.59
C LYS A 645 2.41 2.05 -19.94
N VAL A 646 3.37 2.94 -20.11
CA VAL A 646 3.61 3.67 -21.37
C VAL A 646 4.04 2.72 -22.50
N PRO A 647 4.85 1.69 -22.29
CA PRO A 647 5.19 0.71 -23.32
C PRO A 647 3.97 0.08 -23.97
N GLU A 648 3.01 -0.38 -23.18
CA GLU A 648 1.77 -1.00 -23.65
C GLU A 648 0.94 -0.02 -24.50
N ALA A 649 0.86 1.24 -24.09
CA ALA A 649 0.18 2.28 -24.87
C ALA A 649 0.89 2.54 -26.22
N LEU A 650 2.22 2.53 -26.27
CA LEU A 650 3.00 2.65 -27.51
C LEU A 650 2.73 1.46 -28.46
N GLU A 651 2.62 0.26 -27.93
CA GLU A 651 2.26 -0.93 -28.72
C GLU A 651 0.85 -0.80 -29.29
N GLN A 652 -0.11 -0.28 -28.53
CA GLN A 652 -1.47 0.02 -29.01
C GLN A 652 -1.47 1.10 -30.11
N MET A 653 -0.56 2.07 -30.04
CA MET A 653 -0.35 3.05 -31.12
C MET A 653 0.24 2.43 -32.41
N GLY A 654 0.70 1.18 -32.33
CA GLY A 654 1.29 0.43 -33.46
C GLY A 654 2.80 0.53 -33.56
N TYR A 655 3.49 0.96 -32.51
CA TYR A 655 4.95 0.91 -32.43
C TYR A 655 5.44 -0.47 -31.95
N SER A 656 6.63 -0.88 -32.42
CA SER A 656 7.38 -1.99 -31.86
C SER A 656 8.28 -1.46 -30.75
N VAL A 657 8.03 -1.87 -29.50
CA VAL A 657 8.78 -1.42 -28.33
C VAL A 657 9.87 -2.44 -27.95
N SER A 658 11.08 -1.96 -27.71
CA SER A 658 12.19 -2.76 -27.22
C SER A 658 12.74 -2.17 -25.94
N PHE A 659 12.85 -2.96 -24.88
CA PHE A 659 13.43 -2.51 -23.61
C PHE A 659 14.94 -2.42 -23.72
N LEU A 660 15.49 -1.30 -23.24
CA LEU A 660 16.92 -0.98 -23.27
C LEU A 660 17.48 -0.96 -21.84
N GLY A 661 18.62 -1.63 -21.66
CA GLY A 661 19.41 -1.61 -20.43
C GLY A 661 20.81 -1.01 -20.65
N GLU A 662 21.63 -1.01 -19.61
CA GLU A 662 22.99 -0.44 -19.62
C GLU A 662 23.85 -0.99 -20.76
N LYS A 663 23.77 -2.29 -21.04
CA LYS A 663 24.53 -2.97 -22.11
C LYS A 663 24.19 -2.47 -23.52
N ASP A 664 23.01 -1.87 -23.68
CA ASP A 664 22.52 -1.42 -24.99
C ASP A 664 22.95 0.05 -25.29
N MET A 665 23.61 0.71 -24.35
CA MET A 665 24.02 2.12 -24.44
C MET A 665 25.22 2.31 -25.36
N THR A 666 25.00 2.13 -26.65
CA THR A 666 25.96 2.49 -27.72
C THR A 666 25.23 3.24 -28.81
N VAL A 667 25.89 4.21 -29.47
CA VAL A 667 25.28 4.98 -30.56
C VAL A 667 24.79 4.06 -31.68
N ALA A 668 25.51 3.01 -31.99
CA ALA A 668 25.14 2.03 -33.01
C ALA A 668 23.86 1.26 -32.64
N SER A 669 23.73 0.84 -31.38
CA SER A 669 22.52 0.16 -30.89
C SER A 669 21.33 1.09 -30.89
N LEU A 670 21.51 2.35 -30.45
CA LEU A 670 20.43 3.32 -30.34
C LEU A 670 19.94 3.82 -31.70
N SER A 671 20.81 3.90 -32.69
CA SER A 671 20.47 4.44 -34.04
C SER A 671 19.40 3.66 -34.83
N GLN A 672 19.07 2.44 -34.39
CA GLN A 672 18.00 1.64 -34.99
C GLN A 672 16.59 2.07 -34.58
N PHE A 673 16.44 2.93 -33.56
CA PHE A 673 15.14 3.39 -33.03
C PHE A 673 14.77 4.76 -33.59
N ASP A 674 13.49 4.92 -33.93
CA ASP A 674 12.91 6.20 -34.34
C ASP A 674 12.84 7.20 -33.20
N ALA A 675 12.56 6.68 -31.98
CA ALA A 675 12.63 7.42 -30.73
C ALA A 675 13.11 6.53 -29.57
N ILE A 676 13.70 7.17 -28.56
CA ILE A 676 14.00 6.55 -27.28
C ILE A 676 13.17 7.28 -26.23
N VAL A 677 12.51 6.53 -25.37
CA VAL A 677 11.70 7.04 -24.25
C VAL A 677 12.31 6.55 -22.95
N THR A 678 12.52 7.46 -21.99
CA THR A 678 12.81 7.04 -20.61
C THR A 678 11.51 7.01 -19.80
N GLY A 679 11.30 5.91 -19.08
CA GLY A 679 10.18 5.78 -18.14
C GLY A 679 10.28 6.79 -17.00
N VAL A 680 9.19 6.93 -16.26
CA VAL A 680 9.11 7.86 -15.12
C VAL A 680 10.21 7.61 -14.11
N ARG A 681 10.88 8.69 -13.65
CA ARG A 681 11.96 8.65 -12.66
C ARG A 681 13.17 7.79 -13.05
N ALA A 682 13.40 7.51 -14.33
CA ALA A 682 14.49 6.64 -14.78
C ALA A 682 15.86 7.12 -14.25
N TYR A 683 16.14 8.42 -14.28
CA TYR A 683 17.39 8.98 -13.75
C TYR A 683 17.48 8.94 -12.20
N ASN A 684 16.38 8.74 -11.49
CA ASN A 684 16.36 8.57 -10.03
C ASN A 684 16.68 7.13 -9.61
N VAL A 685 16.26 6.13 -10.41
CA VAL A 685 16.31 4.72 -10.03
C VAL A 685 17.41 3.92 -10.77
N LEU A 686 17.97 4.47 -11.86
CA LEU A 686 19.01 3.81 -12.65
C LEU A 686 20.33 4.58 -12.54
N PRO A 687 21.24 4.19 -11.63
CA PRO A 687 22.53 4.91 -11.43
C PRO A 687 23.40 5.00 -12.69
N TRP A 688 23.32 3.99 -13.57
CA TRP A 688 24.09 3.93 -14.81
C TRP A 688 23.63 4.94 -15.88
N LEU A 689 22.37 5.43 -15.81
CA LEU A 689 21.79 6.29 -16.84
C LEU A 689 22.52 7.65 -16.93
N ALA A 690 22.99 8.16 -15.80
CA ALA A 690 23.81 9.37 -15.78
C ALA A 690 25.12 9.20 -16.58
N SER A 691 25.72 8.01 -16.55
CA SER A 691 26.94 7.69 -17.31
C SER A 691 26.69 7.52 -18.80
N ALA A 692 25.44 7.28 -19.22
CA ALA A 692 25.04 7.13 -20.61
C ALA A 692 24.79 8.48 -21.32
N TYR A 693 24.99 9.62 -20.64
CA TYR A 693 24.66 10.95 -21.16
C TYR A 693 25.26 11.23 -22.53
N ASP A 694 26.57 11.03 -22.73
CA ASP A 694 27.25 11.31 -23.99
C ASP A 694 26.73 10.43 -25.14
N VAL A 695 26.40 9.18 -24.84
CA VAL A 695 25.82 8.23 -25.81
C VAL A 695 24.41 8.67 -26.24
N LEU A 696 23.56 9.06 -25.26
CA LEU A 696 22.22 9.56 -25.54
C LEU A 696 22.25 10.87 -26.32
N MET A 697 23.15 11.80 -25.96
CA MET A 697 23.33 13.06 -26.72
C MET A 697 23.93 12.81 -28.10
N GLY A 698 24.82 11.83 -28.26
CA GLY A 698 25.30 11.33 -29.54
C GLY A 698 24.20 10.79 -30.44
N TYR A 699 23.28 10.01 -29.86
CA TYR A 699 22.09 9.54 -30.58
C TYR A 699 21.22 10.72 -31.05
N VAL A 700 20.93 11.68 -30.18
CA VAL A 700 20.13 12.85 -30.53
C VAL A 700 20.83 13.67 -31.62
N SER A 701 22.12 13.98 -31.46
CA SER A 701 22.85 14.78 -32.44
C SER A 701 22.94 14.10 -33.81
N GLY A 702 22.92 12.77 -33.85
CA GLY A 702 22.87 11.94 -35.05
C GLY A 702 21.52 11.96 -35.81
N GLY A 703 20.45 12.48 -35.20
CA GLY A 703 19.11 12.55 -35.79
C GLY A 703 18.04 11.80 -34.99
N GLY A 704 18.38 11.24 -33.84
CA GLY A 704 17.44 10.56 -32.96
C GLY A 704 16.49 11.48 -32.20
N ASN A 705 15.39 10.93 -31.71
CA ASN A 705 14.38 11.62 -30.92
C ASN A 705 14.39 11.02 -29.48
N LEU A 706 14.79 11.81 -28.50
CA LEU A 706 14.84 11.38 -27.09
C LEU A 706 13.74 12.07 -26.28
N VAL A 707 12.84 11.28 -25.71
CA VAL A 707 11.75 11.75 -24.84
C VAL A 707 12.05 11.32 -23.41
N VAL A 708 12.22 12.29 -22.53
CA VAL A 708 12.45 12.06 -21.11
C VAL A 708 11.21 12.43 -20.32
N GLN A 709 10.57 11.45 -19.68
CA GLN A 709 9.49 11.69 -18.75
C GLN A 709 10.04 12.24 -17.43
N TYR A 710 9.17 12.74 -16.56
CA TYR A 710 9.56 13.42 -15.34
C TYR A 710 10.55 12.64 -14.46
N ASN A 711 11.42 13.37 -13.79
CA ASN A 711 12.27 12.91 -12.72
C ASN A 711 12.10 13.81 -11.49
N THR A 712 12.32 13.26 -10.29
CA THR A 712 12.14 14.01 -9.04
C THR A 712 13.41 14.69 -8.59
N VAL A 713 13.26 15.79 -7.83
CA VAL A 713 14.36 16.43 -7.09
C VAL A 713 14.54 15.71 -5.76
N THR A 714 15.76 15.26 -5.47
CA THR A 714 16.12 14.74 -4.15
C THR A 714 16.26 15.87 -3.12
N PHE A 715 15.99 15.56 -1.83
CA PHE A 715 16.28 16.47 -0.74
C PHE A 715 17.81 16.50 -0.48
N GLY A 716 18.42 17.67 -0.52
CA GLY A 716 19.85 17.87 -0.29
C GLY A 716 20.61 18.39 -1.51
N PRO A 717 21.91 18.68 -1.40
CA PRO A 717 22.72 19.06 -2.53
C PRO A 717 22.92 17.86 -3.45
N SER A 718 22.04 17.75 -4.44
CA SER A 718 22.19 16.75 -5.51
C SER A 718 23.23 17.22 -6.52
N PRO A 719 24.07 16.33 -7.04
CA PRO A 719 24.86 16.66 -8.21
C PRO A 719 23.93 17.09 -9.35
N LYS A 720 24.34 18.08 -10.13
CA LYS A 720 23.58 18.58 -11.29
C LYS A 720 23.27 17.38 -12.18
N MET A 721 21.99 17.01 -12.30
CA MET A 721 21.56 15.90 -13.15
C MET A 721 21.60 16.39 -14.60
N LEU A 722 22.52 15.85 -15.37
CA LEU A 722 22.60 16.13 -16.81
C LEU A 722 21.57 15.23 -17.52
N VAL A 723 20.44 15.83 -17.90
CA VAL A 723 19.34 15.13 -18.56
C VAL A 723 19.21 15.51 -20.02
N GLY A 724 19.42 16.79 -20.36
CA GLY A 724 19.24 17.32 -21.70
C GLY A 724 20.48 18.01 -22.27
N PRO A 725 20.44 18.39 -23.56
CA PRO A 725 21.62 18.98 -24.26
C PRO A 725 21.95 20.39 -23.79
N TYR A 726 21.02 21.09 -23.17
CA TYR A 726 21.18 22.44 -22.64
C TYR A 726 20.68 22.52 -21.22
N ASP A 727 21.05 23.58 -20.50
CA ASP A 727 20.73 23.72 -19.08
C ASP A 727 19.23 23.92 -18.83
N PHE A 728 18.71 23.19 -17.87
CA PHE A 728 17.45 23.43 -17.16
C PHE A 728 17.52 22.79 -15.78
N THR A 729 16.64 23.19 -14.88
CA THR A 729 16.53 22.59 -13.54
C THR A 729 15.27 21.77 -13.43
N LEU A 730 15.31 20.69 -12.65
CA LEU A 730 14.10 20.03 -12.22
C LEU A 730 13.50 20.79 -11.04
N THR A 731 12.21 21.05 -11.08
CA THR A 731 11.52 21.74 -9.99
C THR A 731 10.49 20.84 -9.33
N ARG A 732 9.84 21.33 -8.30
CA ARG A 732 8.64 20.68 -7.70
C ARG A 732 7.35 21.31 -8.20
N ASN A 733 7.44 22.18 -9.19
CA ASN A 733 6.28 22.81 -9.79
C ASN A 733 5.38 21.75 -10.42
N ARG A 734 4.09 21.98 -10.28
CA ARG A 734 3.04 21.08 -10.75
C ARG A 734 1.74 21.83 -10.96
N VAL A 735 0.85 21.22 -11.71
CA VAL A 735 -0.55 21.64 -11.85
C VAL A 735 -1.43 20.46 -11.44
N THR A 736 -2.12 20.61 -10.32
CA THR A 736 -2.88 19.54 -9.65
C THR A 736 -4.34 19.50 -10.06
N ASP A 737 -4.89 20.59 -10.58
CA ASP A 737 -6.24 20.62 -11.14
C ASP A 737 -6.21 19.98 -12.55
N GLU A 738 -6.76 18.77 -12.66
CA GLU A 738 -6.84 18.04 -13.92
C GLU A 738 -7.73 18.73 -14.96
N THR A 739 -8.51 19.73 -14.55
CA THR A 739 -9.33 20.58 -15.45
C THR A 739 -8.68 21.92 -15.78
N ALA A 740 -7.50 22.22 -15.19
CA ALA A 740 -6.80 23.46 -15.43
C ALA A 740 -6.63 23.78 -16.93
N MET A 741 -6.89 25.02 -17.33
CA MET A 741 -6.75 25.43 -18.71
C MET A 741 -5.29 25.33 -19.16
N VAL A 742 -5.09 24.72 -20.33
CA VAL A 742 -3.78 24.65 -20.99
C VAL A 742 -3.72 25.68 -22.10
N ASN A 743 -2.76 26.61 -21.98
CA ASN A 743 -2.54 27.66 -22.95
C ASN A 743 -1.44 27.28 -23.96
N PHE A 744 -1.67 27.54 -25.22
CA PHE A 744 -0.71 27.28 -26.29
C PHE A 744 0.13 28.55 -26.47
N THR A 745 1.37 28.55 -25.95
CA THR A 745 2.28 29.72 -26.01
C THR A 745 2.84 29.93 -27.41
N ASP A 746 2.98 28.84 -28.18
CA ASP A 746 3.28 28.83 -29.62
C ASP A 746 2.38 27.79 -30.31
N PRO A 747 1.19 28.19 -30.78
CA PRO A 747 0.27 27.28 -31.47
C PRO A 747 0.84 26.72 -32.79
N THR A 748 1.91 27.31 -33.31
CA THR A 748 2.54 26.89 -34.58
C THR A 748 3.69 25.88 -34.33
N ASP A 749 4.06 25.59 -33.09
CA ASP A 749 5.16 24.66 -32.81
C ASP A 749 4.88 23.29 -33.45
N PRO A 750 5.85 22.73 -34.20
CA PRO A 750 5.68 21.45 -34.88
C PRO A 750 5.28 20.30 -33.93
N ILE A 751 5.64 20.36 -32.66
CA ILE A 751 5.29 19.34 -31.67
C ILE A 751 3.78 19.27 -31.39
N LEU A 752 3.07 20.38 -31.58
CA LEU A 752 1.63 20.52 -31.42
C LEU A 752 0.86 20.29 -32.72
N ASN A 753 1.54 20.23 -33.88
CA ASN A 753 0.88 20.21 -35.17
C ASN A 753 1.25 18.98 -36.02
N TRP A 754 2.18 18.12 -35.58
CA TRP A 754 2.60 16.99 -36.38
C TRP A 754 2.97 15.76 -35.53
N PRO A 755 2.47 14.57 -35.88
CA PRO A 755 1.53 14.23 -36.96
C PRO A 755 0.06 14.52 -36.63
N ASN A 756 -0.25 14.98 -35.42
CA ASN A 756 -1.58 15.35 -34.99
C ASN A 756 -1.63 16.84 -34.67
N GLU A 757 -2.70 17.50 -35.03
CA GLU A 757 -3.01 18.86 -34.56
C GLU A 757 -3.60 18.75 -33.14
N ILE A 758 -2.89 19.29 -32.15
CA ILE A 758 -3.28 19.26 -30.74
C ILE A 758 -4.08 20.55 -30.42
N THR A 759 -5.21 20.37 -29.78
CA THR A 759 -6.15 21.43 -29.40
C THR A 759 -6.43 21.38 -27.90
N ALA A 760 -7.17 22.37 -27.41
CA ALA A 760 -7.57 22.38 -25.99
C ALA A 760 -8.39 21.13 -25.61
N ALA A 761 -9.17 20.58 -26.56
CA ALA A 761 -9.96 19.36 -26.33
C ALA A 761 -9.10 18.12 -26.06
N ASP A 762 -7.82 18.09 -26.47
CA ASP A 762 -6.90 16.99 -26.18
C ASP A 762 -6.49 16.94 -24.69
N PHE A 763 -6.83 17.96 -23.93
CA PHE A 763 -6.64 18.02 -22.48
C PHE A 763 -7.92 17.75 -21.69
N ASP A 764 -9.03 17.43 -22.35
CA ASP A 764 -10.27 17.04 -21.67
C ASP A 764 -10.19 15.61 -21.13
N GLY A 765 -10.79 15.38 -19.96
CA GLY A 765 -10.85 14.06 -19.34
C GLY A 765 -9.51 13.53 -18.80
N TRP A 766 -8.52 14.39 -18.62
CA TRP A 766 -7.31 14.04 -17.89
C TRP A 766 -7.66 13.68 -16.44
N VAL A 767 -6.82 12.86 -15.82
CA VAL A 767 -7.10 12.30 -14.50
C VAL A 767 -6.04 12.73 -13.49
N GLN A 768 -6.49 13.07 -12.30
CA GLN A 768 -5.73 13.38 -11.09
C GLN A 768 -4.93 14.70 -11.16
N GLU A 769 -4.20 15.00 -12.25
CA GLU A 769 -3.36 16.21 -12.38
C GLU A 769 -2.96 16.46 -13.83
N ARG A 770 -2.49 17.67 -14.17
CA ARG A 770 -1.92 17.98 -15.49
C ARG A 770 -0.47 17.56 -15.62
N GLY A 771 0.29 17.78 -14.56
CA GLY A 771 1.71 17.51 -14.60
C GLY A 771 2.47 17.80 -13.32
N ILE A 772 3.67 17.25 -13.24
CA ILE A 772 4.52 17.27 -12.05
C ILE A 772 6.00 17.46 -12.42
N TYR A 773 6.77 18.00 -11.51
CA TYR A 773 8.23 18.20 -11.66
C TYR A 773 8.60 18.92 -12.96
N PHE A 774 8.00 20.08 -13.16
CA PHE A 774 8.23 20.90 -14.36
C PHE A 774 9.68 21.37 -14.49
N ALA A 775 10.12 21.59 -15.73
CA ALA A 775 11.42 22.18 -16.01
C ALA A 775 11.47 23.64 -15.58
N GLY A 776 12.45 24.02 -14.74
CA GLY A 776 12.70 25.38 -14.32
C GLY A 776 13.86 26.01 -15.06
N SER A 777 13.78 27.32 -15.31
CA SER A 777 14.86 28.12 -15.92
C SER A 777 15.51 27.47 -17.13
N PRO A 778 14.73 26.97 -18.12
CA PRO A 778 15.33 26.34 -19.29
C PRO A 778 16.11 27.36 -20.12
N ALA A 779 17.26 26.91 -20.67
CA ALA A 779 18.08 27.71 -21.58
C ALA A 779 17.29 28.13 -22.81
N ALA A 780 17.67 29.25 -23.46
CA ALA A 780 16.97 29.85 -24.57
C ALA A 780 16.78 28.94 -25.83
N GLN A 781 17.55 27.87 -25.91
CA GLN A 781 17.43 26.86 -26.96
C GLN A 781 16.18 25.97 -26.82
N TYR A 782 15.56 25.94 -25.63
CA TYR A 782 14.32 25.21 -25.42
C TYR A 782 13.09 26.04 -25.84
N ARG A 783 12.23 25.43 -26.64
CA ARG A 783 10.88 25.91 -26.88
C ARG A 783 9.97 25.35 -25.78
N MET A 784 8.98 26.14 -25.35
CA MET A 784 8.01 25.82 -24.31
C MET A 784 6.61 26.05 -24.88
N PRO A 785 6.06 25.11 -25.65
CA PRO A 785 4.86 25.35 -26.45
C PRO A 785 3.57 25.45 -25.61
N LEU A 786 3.60 25.02 -24.35
CA LEU A 786 2.45 24.99 -23.44
C LEU A 786 2.71 25.83 -22.19
N SER A 787 1.66 26.40 -21.61
CA SER A 787 1.65 26.93 -20.24
C SER A 787 0.36 26.56 -19.55
N MET A 788 0.42 26.39 -18.23
CA MET A 788 -0.72 26.05 -17.40
C MET A 788 -0.49 26.48 -15.94
N LYS A 789 -1.57 26.54 -15.17
CA LYS A 789 -1.51 26.90 -13.75
C LYS A 789 -2.73 26.38 -13.00
N ASP A 790 -2.59 26.20 -11.71
CA ASP A 790 -3.72 26.07 -10.80
C ASP A 790 -4.34 27.43 -10.46
N PRO A 791 -5.58 27.48 -9.98
CA PRO A 791 -6.23 28.74 -9.57
C PRO A 791 -5.35 29.55 -8.60
N ASN A 792 -5.26 30.85 -8.82
CA ASN A 792 -4.48 31.81 -8.02
C ASN A 792 -2.95 31.63 -8.08
N GLU A 793 -2.42 30.83 -8.99
CA GLU A 793 -0.98 30.68 -9.21
C GLU A 793 -0.51 31.41 -10.48
N GLN A 794 0.80 31.53 -10.63
CA GLN A 794 1.41 32.05 -11.86
C GLN A 794 1.50 30.95 -12.90
N GLU A 795 1.40 31.32 -14.17
CA GLU A 795 1.58 30.35 -15.26
C GLU A 795 2.98 29.76 -15.29
N ASP A 796 3.05 28.45 -15.42
CA ASP A 796 4.27 27.68 -15.62
C ASP A 796 4.33 27.12 -17.04
N LYS A 797 5.48 27.28 -17.70
CA LYS A 797 5.74 26.84 -19.07
C LYS A 797 6.60 25.58 -19.15
N GLY A 798 7.05 25.06 -18.00
CA GLY A 798 8.02 23.96 -17.92
C GLY A 798 7.43 22.57 -18.05
N SER A 799 6.11 22.43 -18.29
CA SER A 799 5.44 21.13 -18.40
C SER A 799 5.93 20.30 -19.61
N LEU A 800 6.31 21.00 -20.69
CA LEU A 800 6.85 20.41 -21.92
C LEU A 800 7.92 21.36 -22.48
N ILE A 801 9.16 20.89 -22.57
CA ILE A 801 10.25 21.62 -23.21
C ILE A 801 10.88 20.81 -24.34
N VAL A 802 11.17 21.45 -25.44
CA VAL A 802 11.67 20.82 -26.66
C VAL A 802 12.87 21.57 -27.19
N ALA A 803 13.94 20.86 -27.51
CA ALA A 803 15.13 21.44 -28.11
C ALA A 803 15.61 20.61 -29.31
N SER A 804 16.13 21.31 -30.35
CA SER A 804 16.93 20.67 -31.37
C SER A 804 18.38 20.53 -30.90
N HIS A 805 19.00 19.38 -31.17
CA HIS A 805 20.42 19.14 -30.90
C HIS A 805 21.03 18.37 -32.08
N GLY A 806 21.94 18.97 -32.79
CA GLY A 806 22.42 18.43 -34.06
C GLY A 806 21.31 18.22 -35.08
N LYS A 807 21.09 17.01 -35.54
CA LYS A 807 20.00 16.64 -36.48
C LYS A 807 18.75 16.12 -35.79
N GLY A 808 18.79 15.90 -34.47
CA GLY A 808 17.69 15.28 -33.73
C GLY A 808 17.01 16.21 -32.76
N ARG A 809 16.18 15.64 -31.90
CA ARG A 809 15.29 16.33 -30.99
C ARG A 809 15.37 15.75 -29.60
N PHE A 810 15.46 16.61 -28.60
CA PHE A 810 15.34 16.28 -27.19
C PHE A 810 14.04 16.86 -26.63
N ILE A 811 13.33 16.09 -25.84
CA ILE A 811 12.07 16.47 -25.18
C ILE A 811 12.18 16.07 -23.70
N TYR A 812 11.82 17.00 -22.81
CA TYR A 812 11.49 16.69 -21.42
C TYR A 812 10.03 17.02 -21.18
N THR A 813 9.31 16.13 -20.51
CA THR A 813 7.91 16.35 -20.17
C THR A 813 7.62 15.98 -18.71
N GLY A 814 6.99 16.93 -18.00
CA GLY A 814 6.38 16.74 -16.70
C GLY A 814 4.89 16.42 -16.79
N LEU A 815 4.32 16.32 -18.00
CA LEU A 815 2.92 15.90 -18.21
C LEU A 815 2.75 14.44 -17.79
N VAL A 816 1.62 14.10 -17.15
CA VAL A 816 1.43 12.81 -16.48
C VAL A 816 0.94 11.70 -17.41
N PHE A 817 1.60 11.51 -18.56
CA PHE A 817 1.25 10.47 -19.53
C PHE A 817 1.17 9.08 -18.94
N PHE A 818 1.93 8.77 -17.91
CA PHE A 818 1.92 7.51 -17.21
C PHE A 818 0.58 7.21 -16.49
N ARG A 819 -0.25 8.25 -16.25
CA ARG A 819 -1.62 8.14 -15.75
C ARG A 819 -2.64 8.15 -16.88
N GLU A 820 -2.46 9.07 -17.83
CA GLU A 820 -3.42 9.37 -18.89
C GLU A 820 -3.54 8.23 -19.91
N LEU A 821 -2.40 7.64 -20.29
CA LEU A 821 -2.40 6.58 -21.29
C LEU A 821 -3.10 5.31 -20.79
N PRO A 822 -2.81 4.77 -19.59
CA PRO A 822 -3.58 3.63 -19.04
C PRO A 822 -5.06 3.96 -18.82
N ALA A 823 -5.38 5.22 -18.48
CA ALA A 823 -6.76 5.68 -18.34
C ALA A 823 -7.51 5.80 -19.68
N GLY A 824 -6.84 5.65 -20.82
CA GLY A 824 -7.45 5.74 -22.15
C GLY A 824 -7.87 7.17 -22.51
N VAL A 825 -7.09 8.18 -22.12
CA VAL A 825 -7.35 9.58 -22.48
C VAL A 825 -6.87 9.86 -23.90
N GLY A 826 -7.80 10.01 -24.83
CA GLY A 826 -7.50 10.07 -26.26
C GLY A 826 -6.55 11.21 -26.67
N GLY A 827 -6.72 12.40 -26.09
CA GLY A 827 -5.83 13.53 -26.34
C GLY A 827 -4.40 13.30 -25.86
N ALA A 828 -4.21 12.58 -24.76
CA ALA A 828 -2.90 12.18 -24.29
C ALA A 828 -2.21 11.23 -25.28
N TYR A 829 -2.94 10.28 -25.86
CA TYR A 829 -2.42 9.42 -26.94
C TYR A 829 -1.96 10.23 -28.14
N ARG A 830 -2.76 11.20 -28.58
CA ARG A 830 -2.45 12.08 -29.73
C ARG A 830 -1.20 12.92 -29.47
N LEU A 831 -1.12 13.57 -28.30
CA LEU A 831 0.04 14.37 -27.94
C LEU A 831 1.30 13.49 -27.78
N PHE A 832 1.19 12.33 -27.09
CA PHE A 832 2.33 11.44 -26.91
C PHE A 832 2.83 10.87 -28.24
N ALA A 833 1.91 10.57 -29.16
CA ALA A 833 2.28 10.19 -30.53
C ALA A 833 3.13 11.28 -31.22
N ASN A 834 2.82 12.56 -31.01
CA ASN A 834 3.64 13.66 -31.53
C ASN A 834 5.03 13.71 -30.89
N LEU A 835 5.11 13.45 -29.56
CA LEU A 835 6.40 13.44 -28.86
C LEU A 835 7.33 12.34 -29.39
N VAL A 836 6.82 11.15 -29.62
CA VAL A 836 7.64 10.00 -30.05
C VAL A 836 7.83 9.93 -31.57
N SER A 837 6.99 10.60 -32.37
CA SER A 837 7.10 10.58 -33.82
C SER A 837 8.38 11.25 -34.30
N ASN A 838 9.17 10.54 -35.10
CA ASN A 838 10.37 11.11 -35.71
C ASN A 838 9.98 12.04 -36.89
N PRO A 839 10.34 13.32 -36.87
CA PRO A 839 9.98 14.28 -37.94
C PRO A 839 10.45 13.88 -39.32
N ASN A 840 11.47 13.03 -39.40
CA ASN A 840 12.04 12.56 -40.66
C ASN A 840 11.39 11.26 -41.20
N ALA A 841 10.51 10.65 -40.42
CA ALA A 841 9.82 9.42 -40.79
C ALA A 841 8.51 9.72 -41.54
N LYS A 842 8.05 8.76 -42.37
CA LYS A 842 6.74 8.86 -43.01
C LYS A 842 5.62 8.64 -42.00
N ILE A 843 4.52 9.39 -42.22
CA ILE A 843 3.30 9.18 -41.41
C ILE A 843 2.73 7.81 -41.75
N ASN A 844 2.43 7.02 -40.74
CA ASN A 844 1.86 5.70 -40.84
C ASN A 844 0.35 5.79 -41.19
N GLY A 845 -0.09 5.04 -42.21
CA GLY A 845 -1.50 4.95 -42.57
C GLY A 845 -2.03 6.02 -43.52
N THR A 846 -1.22 6.93 -44.04
CA THR A 846 -1.57 7.77 -45.21
C THR A 846 -1.27 7.01 -46.48
N LYS A 847 -2.29 6.63 -47.25
CA LYS A 847 -2.14 6.40 -48.69
C LYS A 847 -2.11 7.73 -49.41
#